data_1e3045b751242cb8fface5e57e8c25b9
#
_entry.id   1e3045b751242cb8fface5e57e8c25b9
#
_cell.length_a   1.000
_cell.length_b   1.000
_cell.length_c   1.000
_cell.angle_alpha   90.00
_cell.angle_beta   90.00
_cell.angle_gamma   90.00
#
_symmetry.space_group_name_H-M   'P 1'
#
loop_
_entity.id
_entity.type
_entity.pdbx_description
1 polymer ?
#
loop_
_entity_poly.entity_id
_entity_poly.type
_entity_poly.pdbx_seq_one_letter_code
_entity_poly.pdbx_strand_id
1 'polypeptide(L)'
;MILNIKMFGVLSVILLPLLLSQQTEAAAVISIDLGSEWMKIGIVSPGVPMEIVLNKESKRKSPAVVAFRDDVRTFGEDAVTVGVRFPKNSYKYLLDLLGKPYDHPIVQAYRARYPYYDIVATDRGTPLFIHDDKTKFTPEELVAQLLAKAKDFAEISHGHSITECVITVPGYFNQAERRALKDAAALAGLNVLQLINDYTAIAINYGIFRRKEINDTAWHALFFDMGAASTKAALVEYKTVKIKDKGYVETVPQLQVLGVGFDRTLGGHEMTLRLREHLIKAWEAQGGGDVRASPRAMEKLLLEAERLKIILSANTEFYAQIESLLDDKDFKQLVTRVEFEELCADLWPRVSGVVQRAIAAAGGAGTGARLVLAGGGSRVPAAMLALKNAVGHDPARSINADEAATMGAVYRAASLATGYKVAPLNVRDAVLFPVQVTFIRHVDGSDKLIKRTLFGPMNPYPQKKVITFNKHTDDFGFHVNYAELDHIPSNELLHVGSLNLSQVVLNGVGAALNKHTGENVEHKGIKAHFNMDDSGLLNLVNVEFVAEKTVDEDEDQDSTLSKIGSTISKLFGSDSETPEKVEEKPEEKSQEEEAPTDTKKANQTEGEKQNATEPETKPKPKLVILKEPIKTDETLLNLQPLSPEQFKTSKALIAELNLIDKKRIERETALNNLEAFVVDTQMKVDMDEYAQCGTAPQIEEIKKLCGETSEWLYEDGYEAATELFEAKLAALKDKTSPIFYKHWEHRERPDAVAALRGMLNSSREFLKMAKNFTKDANPDKD
;
A
#
# COMPACT_ATOMS: atom_id res chain seq x y z
N MET A 1 50.12 3.99 37.30
CA MET A 1 49.51 4.79 36.25
C MET A 1 49.50 4.12 34.86
N ILE A 2 50.48 3.28 34.52
CA ILE A 2 50.59 2.56 33.21
C ILE A 2 49.64 1.35 33.11
N LEU A 3 49.25 0.74 34.24
CA LEU A 3 48.33 -0.44 34.22
C LEU A 3 46.88 -0.06 33.95
N ASN A 4 46.44 1.15 34.32
CA ASN A 4 45.07 1.62 34.08
C ASN A 4 44.80 2.02 32.61
N ILE A 5 45.84 2.46 31.87
CA ILE A 5 45.67 2.84 30.44
C ILE A 5 45.49 1.63 29.54
N LYS A 6 46.17 0.49 29.87
CA LYS A 6 46.00 -0.78 29.08
C LYS A 6 44.64 -1.46 29.32
N MET A 7 44.09 -1.32 30.55
CA MET A 7 42.76 -1.89 30.85
C MET A 7 41.62 -1.07 30.20
N PHE A 8 41.78 0.27 30.12
CA PHE A 8 40.82 1.11 29.38
C PHE A 8 40.86 0.86 27.86
N GLY A 9 42.04 0.62 27.28
CA GLY A 9 42.21 0.29 25.87
C GLY A 9 41.58 -1.06 25.50
N VAL A 10 41.71 -2.07 26.33
CA VAL A 10 41.10 -3.39 26.10
C VAL A 10 39.59 -3.37 26.30
N LEU A 11 39.12 -2.61 27.29
CA LEU A 11 37.65 -2.42 27.49
C LEU A 11 37.01 -1.66 26.32
N SER A 12 37.70 -0.66 25.76
CA SER A 12 37.22 0.09 24.59
C SER A 12 37.19 -0.76 23.33
N VAL A 13 38.15 -1.67 23.13
CA VAL A 13 38.21 -2.59 21.97
C VAL A 13 37.13 -3.69 22.07
N ILE A 14 36.70 -4.05 23.29
CA ILE A 14 35.63 -5.04 23.51
C ILE A 14 34.23 -4.37 23.52
N LEU A 15 34.11 -3.15 24.05
CA LEU A 15 32.84 -2.43 24.04
C LEU A 15 32.49 -1.83 22.67
N LEU A 16 33.46 -1.48 21.84
CA LEU A 16 33.20 -0.91 20.51
C LEU A 16 32.52 -1.90 19.54
N PRO A 17 32.90 -3.18 19.45
CA PRO A 17 32.13 -4.17 18.67
C PRO A 17 30.80 -4.56 19.33
N LEU A 18 30.66 -4.48 20.67
CA LEU A 18 29.38 -4.68 21.35
C LEU A 18 28.40 -3.49 21.13
N LEU A 19 28.90 -2.27 20.99
CA LEU A 19 28.13 -1.08 20.62
C LEU A 19 27.88 -1.01 19.10
N LEU A 20 28.73 -1.61 18.27
CA LEU A 20 28.55 -1.75 16.82
C LEU A 20 27.75 -2.98 16.41
N SER A 21 27.53 -3.95 17.30
CA SER A 21 26.64 -5.08 17.11
C SER A 21 25.20 -4.79 17.58
N GLN A 22 24.72 -3.55 17.53
CA GLN A 22 23.32 -3.36 17.23
C GLN A 22 23.14 -3.89 15.80
N GLN A 23 22.94 -5.20 15.69
CA GLN A 23 22.24 -5.76 14.55
C GLN A 23 20.99 -4.89 14.46
N THR A 24 20.89 -4.09 13.42
CA THR A 24 19.61 -3.50 13.05
C THR A 24 18.73 -4.70 12.80
N GLU A 25 17.99 -5.13 13.85
CA GLU A 25 16.92 -6.09 13.65
C GLU A 25 16.05 -5.50 12.55
N ALA A 26 15.76 -6.29 11.52
CA ALA A 26 14.92 -5.83 10.45
C ALA A 26 13.61 -5.33 11.07
N ALA A 27 13.29 -4.05 10.85
CA ALA A 27 12.06 -3.47 11.36
C ALA A 27 10.87 -4.19 10.71
N ALA A 28 9.79 -4.41 11.45
CA ALA A 28 8.57 -4.93 10.87
C ALA A 28 8.07 -4.03 9.74
N VAL A 29 7.56 -4.62 8.68
CA VAL A 29 6.95 -3.92 7.56
C VAL A 29 5.53 -4.44 7.33
N ILE A 30 4.62 -3.55 6.94
CA ILE A 30 3.22 -3.90 6.75
C ILE A 30 2.77 -3.73 5.30
N SER A 31 1.71 -4.43 4.96
CA SER A 31 0.87 -4.09 3.81
C SER A 31 -0.50 -3.64 4.29
N ILE A 32 -1.09 -2.68 3.59
CA ILE A 32 -2.44 -2.22 3.83
C ILE A 32 -3.24 -2.39 2.54
N ASP A 33 -4.21 -3.29 2.56
CA ASP A 33 -5.23 -3.40 1.52
C ASP A 33 -6.40 -2.53 1.94
N LEU A 34 -6.38 -1.26 1.47
CA LEU A 34 -7.43 -0.29 1.73
C LEU A 34 -8.47 -0.38 0.61
N GLY A 35 -9.51 -1.18 0.85
CA GLY A 35 -10.67 -1.23 -0.03
C GLY A 35 -11.69 -0.13 0.27
N SER A 36 -12.68 0.05 -0.60
CA SER A 36 -13.73 1.07 -0.41
C SER A 36 -14.62 0.80 0.81
N GLU A 37 -14.76 -0.46 1.24
CA GLU A 37 -15.61 -0.89 2.35
C GLU A 37 -14.84 -1.56 3.48
N TRP A 38 -13.82 -2.35 3.15
CA TRP A 38 -13.06 -3.14 4.10
C TRP A 38 -11.56 -2.86 3.99
N MET A 39 -10.91 -2.73 5.13
CA MET A 39 -9.46 -2.63 5.28
C MET A 39 -8.91 -3.93 5.82
N LYS A 40 -7.76 -4.40 5.30
CA LYS A 40 -7.01 -5.56 5.78
C LYS A 40 -5.53 -5.20 5.88
N ILE A 41 -4.86 -5.75 6.85
CA ILE A 41 -3.47 -5.42 7.17
C ILE A 41 -2.68 -6.71 7.21
N GLY A 42 -1.60 -6.76 6.46
CA GLY A 42 -0.62 -7.83 6.53
C GLY A 42 0.64 -7.34 7.22
N ILE A 43 1.31 -8.21 7.94
CA ILE A 43 2.57 -7.90 8.62
C ILE A 43 3.61 -8.98 8.35
N VAL A 44 4.86 -8.56 8.28
CA VAL A 44 6.03 -9.43 8.37
C VAL A 44 7.02 -8.82 9.35
N SER A 45 7.53 -9.63 10.24
CA SER A 45 8.56 -9.25 11.21
C SER A 45 9.62 -10.34 11.31
N PRO A 46 10.83 -10.02 11.81
CA PRO A 46 11.90 -11.01 11.95
C PRO A 46 11.47 -12.20 12.80
N GLY A 47 11.65 -13.42 12.27
CA GLY A 47 11.31 -14.66 12.98
C GLY A 47 9.81 -15.01 13.03
N VAL A 48 8.94 -14.16 12.48
CA VAL A 48 7.48 -14.39 12.44
C VAL A 48 7.05 -14.58 10.97
N PRO A 49 6.22 -15.59 10.65
CA PRO A 49 5.65 -15.74 9.31
C PRO A 49 4.81 -14.53 8.91
N MET A 50 4.68 -14.31 7.60
CA MET A 50 3.74 -13.32 7.07
C MET A 50 2.31 -13.68 7.46
N GLU A 51 1.59 -12.76 8.09
CA GLU A 51 0.22 -13.00 8.56
C GLU A 51 -0.69 -11.78 8.40
N ILE A 52 -1.98 -12.00 8.57
CA ILE A 52 -2.98 -10.93 8.64
C ILE A 52 -3.10 -10.46 10.09
N VAL A 53 -2.94 -9.18 10.30
CA VAL A 53 -3.13 -8.51 11.59
C VAL A 53 -4.61 -8.56 11.98
N LEU A 54 -4.87 -8.93 13.21
CA LEU A 54 -6.23 -8.93 13.77
C LEU A 54 -6.57 -7.54 14.35
N ASN A 55 -7.82 -7.13 14.17
CA ASN A 55 -8.33 -5.94 14.84
C ASN A 55 -8.70 -6.24 16.33
N LYS A 56 -9.21 -5.25 17.03
CA LYS A 56 -9.59 -5.38 18.45
C LYS A 56 -10.69 -6.44 18.72
N GLU A 57 -11.51 -6.74 17.71
CA GLU A 57 -12.53 -7.78 17.74
C GLU A 57 -12.00 -9.15 17.28
N SER A 58 -10.68 -9.32 17.16
CA SER A 58 -10.03 -10.54 16.65
C SER A 58 -10.46 -10.92 15.22
N LYS A 59 -10.90 -9.93 14.42
CA LYS A 59 -11.27 -10.13 13.02
C LYS A 59 -10.11 -9.79 12.08
N ARG A 60 -10.05 -10.49 10.95
CA ARG A 60 -9.00 -10.35 9.92
C ARG A 60 -9.23 -9.19 8.93
N LYS A 61 -10.36 -8.51 9.04
CA LYS A 61 -10.72 -7.31 8.26
C LYS A 61 -11.52 -6.36 9.12
N SER A 62 -11.39 -5.06 8.87
CA SER A 62 -12.10 -3.98 9.56
C SER A 62 -12.90 -3.15 8.56
N PRO A 63 -14.11 -2.69 8.88
CA PRO A 63 -14.78 -1.71 8.07
C PRO A 63 -13.92 -0.43 7.89
N ALA A 64 -13.81 0.06 6.66
CA ALA A 64 -13.09 1.30 6.36
C ALA A 64 -13.96 2.53 6.66
N VAL A 65 -14.28 2.70 7.94
CA VAL A 65 -15.19 3.74 8.45
C VAL A 65 -14.52 4.45 9.63
N VAL A 66 -14.63 5.77 9.67
CA VAL A 66 -14.29 6.61 10.82
C VAL A 66 -15.53 7.41 11.23
N ALA A 67 -15.83 7.45 12.52
CA ALA A 67 -16.97 8.18 13.03
C ALA A 67 -16.63 8.96 14.30
N PHE A 68 -17.38 10.04 14.52
CA PHE A 68 -17.23 10.92 15.66
C PHE A 68 -18.55 10.98 16.42
N ARG A 69 -18.47 10.80 17.73
CA ARG A 69 -19.57 11.02 18.63
C ARG A 69 -19.07 11.84 19.82
N ASP A 70 -19.58 13.03 19.96
CA ASP A 70 -19.03 14.00 20.89
C ASP A 70 -17.52 14.17 20.62
N ASP A 71 -16.67 14.09 21.61
CA ASP A 71 -15.20 14.15 21.44
C ASP A 71 -14.55 12.78 21.19
N VAL A 72 -15.35 11.72 20.97
CA VAL A 72 -14.86 10.36 20.79
C VAL A 72 -14.83 9.98 19.32
N ARG A 73 -13.63 9.71 18.81
CA ARG A 73 -13.41 9.15 17.48
C ARG A 73 -13.38 7.63 17.53
N THR A 74 -14.13 7.00 16.64
CA THR A 74 -14.24 5.54 16.54
C THR A 74 -13.92 5.06 15.13
N PHE A 75 -13.51 3.79 15.01
CA PHE A 75 -13.13 3.15 13.76
C PHE A 75 -13.78 1.76 13.65
N GLY A 76 -13.84 1.24 12.42
CA GLY A 76 -14.29 -0.14 12.18
C GLY A 76 -15.73 -0.38 12.60
N GLU A 77 -15.99 -1.47 13.29
CA GLU A 77 -17.33 -1.89 13.72
C GLU A 77 -18.01 -0.87 14.63
N ASP A 78 -17.25 -0.25 15.54
CA ASP A 78 -17.79 0.81 16.41
C ASP A 78 -18.24 2.02 15.60
N ALA A 79 -17.44 2.42 14.59
CA ALA A 79 -17.80 3.53 13.70
C ALA A 79 -19.05 3.22 12.88
N VAL A 80 -19.25 1.98 12.44
CA VAL A 80 -20.50 1.54 11.79
C VAL A 80 -21.68 1.68 12.74
N THR A 81 -21.51 1.25 14.00
CA THR A 81 -22.56 1.35 15.04
C THR A 81 -22.91 2.80 15.34
N VAL A 82 -21.92 3.68 15.49
CA VAL A 82 -22.10 5.13 15.65
C VAL A 82 -22.80 5.71 14.43
N GLY A 83 -22.43 5.28 13.22
CA GLY A 83 -22.97 5.75 11.96
C GLY A 83 -24.46 5.54 11.78
N VAL A 84 -25.04 4.49 12.41
CA VAL A 84 -26.49 4.28 12.40
C VAL A 84 -27.23 5.39 13.16
N ARG A 85 -26.66 5.86 14.27
CA ARG A 85 -27.26 6.87 15.15
C ARG A 85 -26.93 8.28 14.69
N PHE A 86 -25.71 8.49 14.19
CA PHE A 86 -25.14 9.77 13.80
C PHE A 86 -24.56 9.72 12.36
N PRO A 87 -25.41 9.50 11.33
CA PRO A 87 -24.92 9.29 9.96
C PRO A 87 -24.07 10.44 9.41
N LYS A 88 -24.36 11.69 9.80
CA LYS A 88 -23.62 12.88 9.37
C LYS A 88 -22.17 12.89 9.86
N ASN A 89 -21.89 12.19 10.95
CA ASN A 89 -20.59 12.18 11.63
C ASN A 89 -19.81 10.86 11.40
N SER A 90 -20.28 10.01 10.48
CA SER A 90 -19.64 8.73 10.15
C SER A 90 -19.27 8.70 8.67
N TYR A 91 -17.99 8.63 8.37
CA TYR A 91 -17.44 8.77 7.01
C TYR A 91 -16.98 7.42 6.47
N LYS A 92 -17.46 7.05 5.28
CA LYS A 92 -17.25 5.75 4.63
C LYS A 92 -17.13 5.89 3.11
N TYR A 93 -16.64 4.86 2.43
CA TYR A 93 -16.41 4.84 0.98
C TYR A 93 -15.51 5.99 0.49
N LEU A 94 -14.47 6.32 1.25
CA LEU A 94 -13.65 7.51 1.06
C LEU A 94 -12.60 7.37 -0.04
N LEU A 95 -12.19 6.12 -0.35
CA LEU A 95 -11.09 5.85 -1.27
C LEU A 95 -11.33 6.45 -2.66
N ASP A 96 -12.57 6.37 -3.15
CA ASP A 96 -12.95 6.88 -4.48
C ASP A 96 -13.04 8.42 -4.56
N LEU A 97 -12.89 9.12 -3.44
CA LEU A 97 -12.89 10.59 -3.39
C LEU A 97 -11.50 11.20 -3.50
N LEU A 98 -10.44 10.38 -3.30
CA LEU A 98 -9.06 10.85 -3.36
C LEU A 98 -8.69 11.37 -4.74
N GLY A 99 -7.96 12.47 -4.78
CA GLY A 99 -7.38 13.01 -6.01
C GLY A 99 -8.40 13.45 -7.07
N LYS A 100 -9.61 13.84 -6.65
CA LYS A 100 -10.68 14.27 -7.55
C LYS A 100 -11.12 15.71 -7.26
N PRO A 101 -11.47 16.48 -8.30
CA PRO A 101 -12.13 17.75 -8.12
C PRO A 101 -13.55 17.56 -7.61
N TYR A 102 -14.08 18.59 -6.95
CA TYR A 102 -15.42 18.59 -6.34
C TYR A 102 -16.56 18.31 -7.34
N ASP A 103 -16.43 18.79 -8.57
CA ASP A 103 -17.40 18.60 -9.65
C ASP A 103 -17.27 17.28 -10.41
N HIS A 104 -16.29 16.43 -10.03
CA HIS A 104 -16.06 15.14 -10.67
C HIS A 104 -17.29 14.22 -10.57
N PRO A 105 -17.67 13.47 -11.63
CA PRO A 105 -18.87 12.62 -11.63
C PRO A 105 -18.96 11.65 -10.45
N ILE A 106 -17.85 11.05 -10.04
CA ILE A 106 -17.81 10.14 -8.87
C ILE A 106 -18.15 10.88 -7.57
N VAL A 107 -17.64 12.11 -7.39
CA VAL A 107 -17.94 12.94 -6.21
C VAL A 107 -19.41 13.34 -6.21
N GLN A 108 -19.97 13.71 -7.36
CA GLN A 108 -21.39 14.06 -7.48
C GLN A 108 -22.30 12.84 -7.20
N ALA A 109 -21.93 11.65 -7.70
CA ALA A 109 -22.64 10.41 -7.39
C ALA A 109 -22.56 10.08 -5.88
N TYR A 110 -21.43 10.29 -5.24
CA TYR A 110 -21.28 10.12 -3.79
C TYR A 110 -22.19 11.06 -3.01
N ARG A 111 -22.24 12.33 -3.37
CA ARG A 111 -23.14 13.33 -2.76
C ARG A 111 -24.62 12.98 -2.94
N ALA A 112 -25.00 12.47 -4.08
CA ALA A 112 -26.37 12.01 -4.35
C ALA A 112 -26.75 10.76 -3.53
N ARG A 113 -25.79 9.84 -3.29
CA ARG A 113 -25.98 8.63 -2.48
C ARG A 113 -26.10 8.90 -0.98
N TYR A 114 -25.39 9.95 -0.51
CA TYR A 114 -25.28 10.35 0.90
C TYR A 114 -25.58 11.85 1.07
N PRO A 115 -26.84 12.28 0.82
CA PRO A 115 -27.21 13.71 0.80
C PRO A 115 -27.15 14.38 2.17
N TYR A 116 -26.95 13.62 3.23
CA TYR A 116 -26.80 14.14 4.60
C TYR A 116 -25.40 14.66 4.91
N TYR A 117 -24.38 14.39 4.09
CA TYR A 117 -23.08 15.04 4.24
C TYR A 117 -23.11 16.44 3.65
N ASP A 118 -22.63 17.40 4.41
CA ASP A 118 -22.33 18.73 3.90
C ASP A 118 -20.92 18.72 3.30
N ILE A 119 -20.87 18.77 1.96
CA ILE A 119 -19.60 18.71 1.20
C ILE A 119 -19.52 19.93 0.30
N VAL A 120 -18.45 20.72 0.47
CA VAL A 120 -18.14 21.92 -0.30
C VAL A 120 -16.81 21.75 -1.04
N ALA A 121 -16.47 22.71 -1.91
CA ALA A 121 -15.17 22.74 -2.57
C ALA A 121 -14.12 23.44 -1.69
N THR A 122 -12.88 22.91 -1.65
CA THR A 122 -11.71 23.63 -1.11
C THR A 122 -11.19 24.67 -2.11
N ASP A 123 -10.22 25.48 -1.69
CA ASP A 123 -9.49 26.40 -2.59
C ASP A 123 -8.71 25.63 -3.69
N ARG A 124 -8.33 24.35 -3.45
CA ARG A 124 -7.75 23.45 -4.47
C ARG A 124 -8.81 22.89 -5.44
N GLY A 125 -10.12 23.18 -5.19
CA GLY A 125 -11.22 22.59 -5.92
C GLY A 125 -11.53 21.13 -5.55
N THR A 126 -11.00 20.59 -4.43
CA THR A 126 -11.30 19.24 -3.95
C THR A 126 -12.49 19.20 -3.00
N PRO A 127 -13.11 18.03 -2.76
CA PRO A 127 -14.18 17.91 -1.75
C PRO A 127 -13.67 18.23 -0.34
N LEU A 128 -14.51 18.87 0.46
CA LEU A 128 -14.30 19.17 1.87
C LEU A 128 -15.57 18.85 2.65
N PHE A 129 -15.49 17.92 3.57
CA PHE A 129 -16.57 17.58 4.50
C PHE A 129 -16.63 18.60 5.63
N ILE A 130 -17.77 19.21 5.84
CA ILE A 130 -18.03 20.06 6.99
C ILE A 130 -18.56 19.16 8.11
N HIS A 131 -17.73 18.95 9.14
CA HIS A 131 -18.10 18.13 10.30
C HIS A 131 -18.94 18.94 11.28
N ASP A 132 -18.41 20.09 11.67
CA ASP A 132 -19.05 21.10 12.51
C ASP A 132 -18.54 22.51 12.16
N ASP A 133 -18.89 23.52 12.95
CA ASP A 133 -18.49 24.92 12.71
C ASP A 133 -16.97 25.14 12.77
N LYS A 134 -16.23 24.25 13.43
CA LYS A 134 -14.78 24.36 13.66
C LYS A 134 -13.98 23.32 12.87
N THR A 135 -14.53 22.15 12.68
CA THR A 135 -13.84 20.98 12.16
C THR A 135 -14.30 20.65 10.75
N LYS A 136 -13.35 20.51 9.84
CA LYS A 136 -13.57 20.13 8.44
C LYS A 136 -12.54 19.09 8.04
N PHE A 137 -12.90 18.20 7.14
CA PHE A 137 -12.01 17.14 6.70
C PHE A 137 -11.97 17.03 5.17
N THR A 138 -10.77 17.00 4.62
CA THR A 138 -10.55 16.55 3.24
C THR A 138 -10.59 15.01 3.16
N PRO A 139 -10.83 14.41 1.99
CA PRO A 139 -10.74 12.97 1.81
C PRO A 139 -9.36 12.41 2.22
N GLU A 140 -8.28 13.15 1.93
CA GLU A 140 -6.92 12.78 2.30
C GLU A 140 -6.75 12.68 3.82
N GLU A 141 -7.32 13.62 4.59
CA GLU A 141 -7.28 13.60 6.06
C GLU A 141 -8.13 12.48 6.66
N LEU A 142 -9.30 12.17 6.09
CA LEU A 142 -10.13 11.06 6.53
C LEU A 142 -9.46 9.70 6.23
N VAL A 143 -8.88 9.55 5.05
CA VAL A 143 -8.13 8.33 4.68
C VAL A 143 -6.86 8.20 5.53
N ALA A 144 -6.17 9.32 5.84
CA ALA A 144 -5.01 9.29 6.73
C ALA A 144 -5.36 8.77 8.12
N GLN A 145 -6.55 9.09 8.66
CA GLN A 145 -7.02 8.55 9.93
C GLN A 145 -7.24 7.04 9.88
N LEU A 146 -7.79 6.51 8.77
CA LEU A 146 -7.93 5.07 8.55
C LEU A 146 -6.56 4.37 8.46
N LEU A 147 -5.61 4.97 7.75
CA LEU A 147 -4.24 4.45 7.62
C LEU A 147 -3.48 4.50 8.94
N ALA A 148 -3.65 5.57 9.73
CA ALA A 148 -3.10 5.66 11.08
C ALA A 148 -3.66 4.55 11.98
N LYS A 149 -4.96 4.25 11.87
CA LYS A 149 -5.59 3.14 12.62
C LYS A 149 -5.09 1.77 12.16
N ALA A 150 -4.83 1.58 10.86
CA ALA A 150 -4.18 0.37 10.35
C ALA A 150 -2.78 0.17 10.96
N LYS A 151 -2.01 1.25 11.04
CA LYS A 151 -0.70 1.27 11.71
C LYS A 151 -0.82 0.89 13.19
N ASP A 152 -1.76 1.49 13.94
CA ASP A 152 -2.01 1.17 15.34
C ASP A 152 -2.28 -0.33 15.56
N PHE A 153 -3.15 -0.94 14.76
CA PHE A 153 -3.43 -2.38 14.88
C PHE A 153 -2.17 -3.23 14.67
N ALA A 154 -1.34 -2.86 13.71
CA ALA A 154 -0.09 -3.57 13.45
C ALA A 154 0.93 -3.36 14.57
N GLU A 155 1.06 -2.14 15.11
CA GLU A 155 1.96 -1.82 16.22
C GLU A 155 1.54 -2.52 17.52
N ILE A 156 0.22 -2.61 17.80
CA ILE A 156 -0.30 -3.37 18.95
C ILE A 156 0.01 -4.87 18.79
N SER A 157 -0.17 -5.42 17.58
CA SER A 157 0.10 -6.84 17.32
C SER A 157 1.59 -7.18 17.41
N HIS A 158 2.46 -6.25 16.98
CA HIS A 158 3.92 -6.47 16.93
C HIS A 158 4.66 -6.02 18.19
N GLY A 159 4.11 -5.05 18.93
CA GLY A 159 4.72 -4.46 20.13
C GLY A 159 5.77 -3.38 19.88
N HIS A 160 6.04 -3.00 18.63
CA HIS A 160 7.01 -1.97 18.25
C HIS A 160 6.46 -1.05 17.17
N SER A 161 7.05 0.16 17.07
CA SER A 161 6.65 1.15 16.05
C SER A 161 6.96 0.68 14.64
N ILE A 162 6.04 0.95 13.70
CA ILE A 162 6.10 0.58 12.30
C ILE A 162 5.98 1.85 11.45
N THR A 163 6.87 2.01 10.49
CA THR A 163 6.88 3.17 9.60
C THR A 163 6.75 2.81 8.12
N GLU A 164 7.25 1.66 7.70
CA GLU A 164 7.31 1.27 6.29
C GLU A 164 6.11 0.41 5.89
N CYS A 165 5.53 0.72 4.72
CA CYS A 165 4.38 -0.03 4.22
C CYS A 165 4.35 -0.13 2.68
N VAL A 166 3.60 -1.13 2.20
CA VAL A 166 3.08 -1.22 0.83
C VAL A 166 1.56 -1.10 0.89
N ILE A 167 0.97 -0.24 0.07
CA ILE A 167 -0.49 -0.03 0.04
C ILE A 167 -1.04 -0.50 -1.29
N THR A 168 -2.13 -1.29 -1.29
CA THR A 168 -2.82 -1.64 -2.52
C THR A 168 -3.63 -0.46 -3.04
N VAL A 169 -3.69 -0.34 -4.36
CA VAL A 169 -4.52 0.65 -5.05
C VAL A 169 -5.32 -0.02 -6.15
N PRO A 170 -6.52 0.47 -6.46
CA PRO A 170 -7.19 0.07 -7.69
C PRO A 170 -6.30 0.38 -8.89
N GLY A 171 -6.05 -0.63 -9.75
CA GLY A 171 -5.10 -0.45 -10.85
C GLY A 171 -5.44 0.70 -11.80
N TYR A 172 -6.70 1.10 -11.86
CA TYR A 172 -7.17 2.25 -12.63
C TYR A 172 -6.94 3.62 -11.95
N PHE A 173 -6.28 3.69 -10.79
CA PHE A 173 -5.93 4.98 -10.19
C PHE A 173 -4.95 5.73 -11.09
N ASN A 174 -5.33 6.97 -11.42
CA ASN A 174 -4.52 7.90 -12.20
C ASN A 174 -3.42 8.56 -11.36
N GLN A 175 -2.62 9.45 -11.96
CA GLN A 175 -1.50 10.11 -11.28
C GLN A 175 -1.94 10.95 -10.07
N ALA A 176 -3.08 11.65 -10.14
CA ALA A 176 -3.58 12.48 -9.04
C ALA A 176 -4.09 11.63 -7.88
N GLU A 177 -4.82 10.55 -8.16
CA GLU A 177 -5.35 9.63 -7.17
C GLU A 177 -4.22 8.92 -6.39
N ARG A 178 -3.16 8.48 -7.11
CA ARG A 178 -1.98 7.85 -6.46
C ARG A 178 -1.21 8.84 -5.59
N ARG A 179 -1.02 10.09 -6.04
CA ARG A 179 -0.37 11.14 -5.22
C ARG A 179 -1.18 11.44 -3.96
N ALA A 180 -2.51 11.63 -4.08
CA ALA A 180 -3.38 11.90 -2.94
C ALA A 180 -3.34 10.78 -1.88
N LEU A 181 -3.25 9.51 -2.30
CA LEU A 181 -3.09 8.41 -1.35
C LEU A 181 -1.70 8.40 -0.69
N LYS A 182 -0.63 8.76 -1.40
CA LYS A 182 0.71 8.94 -0.80
C LYS A 182 0.71 10.08 0.22
N ASP A 183 0.04 11.19 -0.09
CA ASP A 183 -0.11 12.32 0.85
C ASP A 183 -0.87 11.87 2.11
N ALA A 184 -1.98 11.13 1.96
CA ALA A 184 -2.73 10.57 3.08
C ALA A 184 -1.88 9.62 3.94
N ALA A 185 -1.07 8.76 3.32
CA ALA A 185 -0.17 7.87 4.05
C ALA A 185 0.93 8.64 4.79
N ALA A 186 1.50 9.68 4.18
CA ALA A 186 2.49 10.54 4.82
C ALA A 186 1.90 11.33 6.01
N LEU A 187 0.64 11.78 5.90
CA LEU A 187 -0.11 12.38 7.01
C LEU A 187 -0.31 11.40 8.17
N ALA A 188 -0.52 10.10 7.88
CA ALA A 188 -0.61 9.01 8.86
C ALA A 188 0.75 8.63 9.48
N GLY A 189 1.86 9.22 9.02
CA GLY A 189 3.21 8.88 9.47
C GLY A 189 3.72 7.56 8.91
N LEU A 190 3.26 7.17 7.71
CA LEU A 190 3.69 6.00 6.98
C LEU A 190 4.61 6.38 5.82
N ASN A 191 5.72 5.67 5.67
CA ASN A 191 6.59 5.70 4.51
C ASN A 191 6.17 4.62 3.52
N VAL A 192 5.61 5.04 2.38
CA VAL A 192 5.12 4.11 1.36
C VAL A 192 6.28 3.65 0.48
N LEU A 193 6.71 2.40 0.65
CA LEU A 193 7.72 1.76 -0.19
C LEU A 193 7.21 1.59 -1.62
N GLN A 194 5.93 1.22 -1.77
CA GLN A 194 5.27 1.07 -3.07
C GLN A 194 3.75 1.19 -2.93
N LEU A 195 3.11 1.85 -3.92
CA LEU A 195 1.70 1.64 -4.22
C LEU A 195 1.60 0.49 -5.23
N ILE A 196 0.95 -0.61 -4.87
CA ILE A 196 0.82 -1.79 -5.73
C ILE A 196 -0.61 -1.95 -6.23
N ASN A 197 -0.80 -2.25 -7.52
CA ASN A 197 -2.14 -2.52 -8.03
C ASN A 197 -2.71 -3.79 -7.37
N ASP A 198 -3.97 -3.73 -6.97
CA ASP A 198 -4.66 -4.80 -6.25
C ASP A 198 -4.61 -6.15 -6.99
N TYR A 199 -4.90 -6.17 -8.30
CA TYR A 199 -4.79 -7.39 -9.12
C TYR A 199 -3.33 -7.89 -9.23
N THR A 200 -2.32 -7.01 -9.21
CA THR A 200 -0.91 -7.39 -9.22
C THR A 200 -0.52 -8.01 -7.88
N ALA A 201 -0.99 -7.47 -6.77
CA ALA A 201 -0.81 -8.07 -5.46
C ALA A 201 -1.44 -9.46 -5.37
N ILE A 202 -2.68 -9.64 -5.88
CA ILE A 202 -3.35 -10.95 -5.99
C ILE A 202 -2.50 -11.91 -6.84
N ALA A 203 -1.96 -11.43 -7.97
CA ALA A 203 -1.12 -12.23 -8.85
C ALA A 203 0.20 -12.65 -8.19
N ILE A 204 0.83 -11.78 -7.40
CA ILE A 204 2.00 -12.13 -6.59
C ILE A 204 1.67 -13.26 -5.63
N ASN A 205 0.60 -13.13 -4.83
CA ASN A 205 0.17 -14.16 -3.90
C ASN A 205 -0.06 -15.51 -4.61
N TYR A 206 -0.75 -15.48 -5.75
CA TYR A 206 -1.02 -16.69 -6.54
C TYR A 206 0.25 -17.33 -7.08
N GLY A 207 1.17 -16.52 -7.63
CA GLY A 207 2.43 -16.97 -8.24
C GLY A 207 3.42 -17.57 -7.23
N ILE A 208 3.48 -17.02 -6.02
CA ILE A 208 4.39 -17.51 -4.97
C ILE A 208 4.04 -18.93 -4.57
N PHE A 209 2.78 -19.24 -4.37
CA PHE A 209 2.33 -20.60 -4.05
C PHE A 209 2.55 -21.60 -5.22
N ARG A 210 2.74 -21.09 -6.44
CA ARG A 210 2.99 -21.87 -7.67
C ARG A 210 4.35 -21.64 -8.27
N ARG A 211 5.30 -21.15 -7.48
CA ARG A 211 6.65 -20.80 -7.94
C ARG A 211 7.34 -21.93 -8.71
N LYS A 212 7.11 -23.20 -8.30
CA LYS A 212 7.66 -24.36 -8.97
C LYS A 212 7.08 -24.61 -10.38
N GLU A 213 5.92 -24.04 -10.69
CA GLU A 213 5.29 -24.12 -12.01
C GLU A 213 5.81 -23.05 -12.97
N ILE A 214 6.52 -22.01 -12.45
CA ILE A 214 7.06 -20.92 -13.26
C ILE A 214 8.39 -21.38 -13.86
N ASN A 215 8.43 -21.56 -15.16
CA ASN A 215 9.58 -22.01 -15.93
C ASN A 215 9.65 -21.25 -17.27
N ASP A 216 10.46 -21.72 -18.21
CA ASP A 216 10.65 -21.07 -19.51
C ASP A 216 9.40 -21.10 -20.40
N THR A 217 8.46 -22.01 -20.13
CA THR A 217 7.17 -22.07 -20.83
C THR A 217 6.18 -21.14 -20.13
N ALA A 218 5.75 -20.10 -20.85
CA ALA A 218 4.78 -19.15 -20.31
C ALA A 218 3.41 -19.80 -20.08
N TRP A 219 2.79 -19.47 -18.93
CA TRP A 219 1.40 -19.80 -18.68
C TRP A 219 0.65 -18.57 -18.17
N HIS A 220 -0.67 -18.55 -18.32
CA HIS A 220 -1.49 -17.38 -18.06
C HIS A 220 -2.53 -17.64 -16.97
N ALA A 221 -2.81 -16.61 -16.18
CA ALA A 221 -3.93 -16.55 -15.25
C ALA A 221 -4.73 -15.26 -15.47
N LEU A 222 -6.04 -15.38 -15.44
CA LEU A 222 -6.98 -14.27 -15.49
C LEU A 222 -7.51 -14.06 -14.06
N PHE A 223 -7.10 -12.99 -13.44
CA PHE A 223 -7.59 -12.57 -12.13
C PHE A 223 -8.83 -11.72 -12.31
N PHE A 224 -9.92 -12.12 -11.68
CA PHE A 224 -11.16 -11.35 -11.63
C PHE A 224 -11.41 -10.93 -10.19
N ASP A 225 -11.37 -9.63 -9.94
CA ASP A 225 -11.59 -9.03 -8.62
C ASP A 225 -12.83 -8.14 -8.68
N MET A 226 -13.89 -8.55 -7.96
CA MET A 226 -15.10 -7.77 -7.79
C MET A 226 -15.22 -7.34 -6.32
N GLY A 227 -14.84 -6.09 -6.06
CA GLY A 227 -14.89 -5.47 -4.74
C GLY A 227 -16.24 -4.85 -4.41
N ALA A 228 -16.24 -3.92 -3.43
CA ALA A 228 -17.42 -3.16 -3.05
C ALA A 228 -17.78 -2.09 -4.09
N ALA A 229 -16.83 -1.24 -4.51
CA ALA A 229 -17.10 -0.14 -5.43
C ALA A 229 -16.90 -0.53 -6.92
N SER A 230 -15.91 -1.37 -7.23
CA SER A 230 -15.45 -1.61 -8.60
C SER A 230 -15.16 -3.06 -8.90
N THR A 231 -15.05 -3.37 -10.20
CA THR A 231 -14.63 -4.68 -10.73
C THR A 231 -13.44 -4.50 -11.66
N LYS A 232 -12.48 -5.41 -11.55
CA LYS A 232 -11.26 -5.45 -12.37
C LYS A 232 -10.99 -6.87 -12.85
N ALA A 233 -10.44 -6.99 -14.04
CA ALA A 233 -9.89 -8.24 -14.55
C ALA A 233 -8.49 -7.96 -15.09
N ALA A 234 -7.53 -8.83 -14.76
CA ALA A 234 -6.16 -8.72 -15.25
C ALA A 234 -5.66 -10.05 -15.78
N LEU A 235 -5.19 -10.07 -17.01
CA LEU A 235 -4.50 -11.21 -17.59
C LEU A 235 -3.02 -11.09 -17.30
N VAL A 236 -2.46 -12.11 -16.64
CA VAL A 236 -1.07 -12.13 -16.18
C VAL A 236 -0.34 -13.33 -16.74
N GLU A 237 0.84 -13.10 -17.27
CA GLU A 237 1.79 -14.10 -17.73
C GLU A 237 2.79 -14.44 -16.63
N TYR A 238 3.11 -15.72 -16.47
CA TYR A 238 4.17 -16.22 -15.60
C TYR A 238 5.19 -17.01 -16.41
N LYS A 239 6.46 -16.60 -16.34
CA LYS A 239 7.59 -17.31 -16.97
C LYS A 239 8.89 -16.96 -16.27
N THR A 240 9.98 -17.68 -16.55
CA THR A 240 11.32 -17.25 -16.13
C THR A 240 11.92 -16.28 -17.15
N VAL A 241 12.70 -15.32 -16.65
CA VAL A 241 13.43 -14.35 -17.48
C VAL A 241 14.88 -14.24 -17.02
N LYS A 242 15.76 -13.87 -17.92
CA LYS A 242 17.17 -13.58 -17.61
C LYS A 242 17.32 -12.11 -17.31
N ILE A 243 17.69 -11.76 -16.10
CA ILE A 243 17.97 -10.40 -15.66
C ILE A 243 19.47 -10.25 -15.44
N LYS A 244 20.03 -9.14 -15.90
CA LYS A 244 21.44 -8.77 -15.64
C LYS A 244 21.46 -7.85 -14.41
N ASP A 245 21.93 -8.38 -13.27
CA ASP A 245 22.17 -7.59 -12.07
C ASP A 245 23.66 -7.58 -11.74
N LYS A 246 24.22 -6.40 -11.46
CA LYS A 246 25.62 -6.20 -11.05
C LYS A 246 26.66 -6.96 -11.91
N GLY A 247 26.36 -7.12 -13.21
CA GLY A 247 27.25 -7.81 -14.16
C GLY A 247 27.02 -9.30 -14.32
N TYR A 248 26.20 -9.91 -13.49
CA TYR A 248 25.80 -11.33 -13.56
C TYR A 248 24.44 -11.46 -14.23
N VAL A 249 24.22 -12.57 -14.94
CA VAL A 249 22.91 -12.92 -15.52
C VAL A 249 22.29 -13.98 -14.63
N GLU A 250 21.16 -13.61 -14.01
CA GLU A 250 20.36 -14.52 -13.19
C GLU A 250 19.04 -14.85 -13.88
N THR A 251 18.60 -16.11 -13.77
CA THR A 251 17.27 -16.51 -14.23
C THR A 251 16.30 -16.44 -13.07
N VAL A 252 15.32 -15.55 -13.17
CA VAL A 252 14.34 -15.31 -12.11
C VAL A 252 12.91 -15.49 -12.64
N PRO A 253 11.98 -15.97 -11.79
CA PRO A 253 10.56 -15.94 -12.11
C PRO A 253 10.08 -14.51 -12.33
N GLN A 254 9.22 -14.33 -13.32
CA GLN A 254 8.57 -13.08 -13.64
C GLN A 254 7.06 -13.27 -13.69
N LEU A 255 6.33 -12.30 -13.20
CA LEU A 255 4.95 -12.05 -13.56
C LEU A 255 4.86 -10.75 -14.36
N GLN A 256 4.07 -10.78 -15.44
CA GLN A 256 3.82 -9.62 -16.28
C GLN A 256 2.33 -9.46 -16.55
N VAL A 257 1.79 -8.28 -16.26
CA VAL A 257 0.41 -7.93 -16.62
C VAL A 257 0.37 -7.65 -18.12
N LEU A 258 -0.44 -8.40 -18.86
CA LEU A 258 -0.57 -8.29 -20.32
C LEU A 258 -1.78 -7.47 -20.74
N GLY A 259 -2.87 -7.53 -19.97
CA GLY A 259 -4.08 -6.79 -20.29
C GLY A 259 -4.96 -6.61 -19.07
N VAL A 260 -5.64 -5.47 -18.99
CA VAL A 260 -6.51 -5.10 -17.87
C VAL A 260 -7.83 -4.55 -18.41
N GLY A 261 -8.93 -5.02 -17.83
CA GLY A 261 -10.25 -4.43 -17.96
C GLY A 261 -10.77 -4.01 -16.59
N PHE A 262 -11.53 -2.95 -16.54
CA PHE A 262 -12.09 -2.44 -15.28
C PHE A 262 -13.44 -1.77 -15.50
N ASP A 263 -14.17 -1.60 -14.38
CA ASP A 263 -15.40 -0.82 -14.29
C ASP A 263 -15.47 -0.22 -12.87
N ARG A 264 -15.39 1.09 -12.77
CA ARG A 264 -15.28 1.84 -11.50
C ARG A 264 -16.58 1.88 -10.70
N THR A 265 -17.71 1.57 -11.33
CA THR A 265 -19.04 1.67 -10.73
C THR A 265 -19.77 0.33 -10.66
N LEU A 266 -19.07 -0.78 -10.94
CA LEU A 266 -19.57 -2.14 -10.87
C LEU A 266 -19.00 -2.83 -9.64
N GLY A 267 -19.77 -2.94 -8.55
CA GLY A 267 -19.34 -3.59 -7.33
C GLY A 267 -20.49 -3.96 -6.41
N GLY A 268 -20.17 -4.61 -5.29
CA GLY A 268 -21.16 -5.08 -4.32
C GLY A 268 -22.01 -3.95 -3.72
N HIS A 269 -21.45 -2.76 -3.57
CA HIS A 269 -22.15 -1.61 -3.03
C HIS A 269 -23.27 -1.11 -3.96
N GLU A 270 -23.09 -1.15 -5.28
CA GLU A 270 -24.15 -0.82 -6.23
C GLU A 270 -25.35 -1.77 -6.09
N MET A 271 -25.07 -3.05 -5.86
CA MET A 271 -26.12 -4.05 -5.58
C MET A 271 -26.85 -3.73 -4.27
N THR A 272 -26.11 -3.34 -3.23
CA THR A 272 -26.68 -2.93 -1.94
C THR A 272 -27.58 -1.70 -2.08
N LEU A 273 -27.18 -0.71 -2.87
CA LEU A 273 -27.99 0.49 -3.12
C LEU A 273 -29.31 0.16 -3.82
N ARG A 274 -29.31 -0.79 -4.75
CA ARG A 274 -30.53 -1.26 -5.42
C ARG A 274 -31.46 -2.00 -4.49
N LEU A 275 -30.94 -2.87 -3.63
CA LEU A 275 -31.69 -3.51 -2.57
C LEU A 275 -32.26 -2.46 -1.59
N ARG A 276 -31.48 -1.48 -1.16
CA ARG A 276 -31.96 -0.37 -0.32
C ARG A 276 -33.14 0.33 -0.96
N GLU A 277 -33.03 0.66 -2.24
CA GLU A 277 -34.11 1.31 -2.99
C GLU A 277 -35.36 0.44 -3.09
N HIS A 278 -35.20 -0.87 -3.28
CA HIS A 278 -36.28 -1.84 -3.25
C HIS A 278 -36.99 -1.88 -1.87
N LEU A 279 -36.22 -1.91 -0.78
CA LEU A 279 -36.77 -1.89 0.58
C LEU A 279 -37.50 -0.57 0.87
N ILE A 280 -37.01 0.58 0.36
CA ILE A 280 -37.70 1.87 0.50
C ILE A 280 -39.08 1.82 -0.19
N LYS A 281 -39.14 1.33 -1.43
CA LYS A 281 -40.40 1.17 -2.16
C LYS A 281 -41.40 0.23 -1.45
N ALA A 282 -40.89 -0.85 -0.88
CA ALA A 282 -41.69 -1.78 -0.10
C ALA A 282 -42.24 -1.13 1.18
N TRP A 283 -41.44 -0.32 1.87
CA TRP A 283 -41.88 0.48 3.01
C TRP A 283 -42.98 1.48 2.64
N GLU A 284 -42.79 2.22 1.55
CA GLU A 284 -43.79 3.18 1.02
C GLU A 284 -45.10 2.47 0.65
N ALA A 285 -45.01 1.27 0.02
CA ALA A 285 -46.20 0.48 -0.33
C ALA A 285 -46.96 -0.07 0.90
N GLN A 286 -46.26 -0.25 2.05
CA GLN A 286 -46.88 -0.63 3.32
C GLN A 286 -47.51 0.59 4.06
N GLY A 287 -47.51 1.76 3.46
CA GLY A 287 -48.03 3.00 4.07
C GLY A 287 -47.04 3.62 5.06
N GLY A 288 -45.76 3.39 4.87
CA GLY A 288 -44.69 3.99 5.65
C GLY A 288 -44.50 5.47 5.32
N GLY A 289 -43.95 6.24 6.26
CA GLY A 289 -43.56 7.65 6.05
C GLY A 289 -42.31 7.80 5.18
N ASP A 290 -41.93 9.05 4.89
CA ASP A 290 -40.76 9.39 4.07
C ASP A 290 -39.47 9.09 4.80
N VAL A 291 -38.92 7.91 4.55
CA VAL A 291 -37.65 7.48 5.13
C VAL A 291 -36.42 8.25 4.58
N ARG A 292 -36.55 8.88 3.37
CA ARG A 292 -35.48 9.63 2.74
C ARG A 292 -35.14 10.91 3.49
N ALA A 293 -36.14 11.49 4.19
CA ALA A 293 -35.93 12.62 5.07
C ALA A 293 -35.19 12.30 6.37
N SER A 294 -35.07 10.99 6.73
CA SER A 294 -34.39 10.53 7.94
C SER A 294 -33.03 9.86 7.60
N PRO A 295 -31.89 10.53 7.81
CA PRO A 295 -30.56 9.91 7.62
C PRO A 295 -30.39 8.60 8.41
N ARG A 296 -30.95 8.52 9.62
CA ARG A 296 -30.92 7.33 10.47
C ARG A 296 -31.69 6.15 9.85
N ALA A 297 -32.87 6.40 9.31
CA ALA A 297 -33.66 5.37 8.63
C ALA A 297 -32.95 4.89 7.36
N MET A 298 -32.36 5.80 6.59
CA MET A 298 -31.58 5.47 5.39
C MET A 298 -30.34 4.62 5.70
N GLU A 299 -29.66 4.84 6.83
CA GLU A 299 -28.55 4.00 7.27
C GLU A 299 -28.99 2.62 7.74
N LYS A 300 -30.09 2.53 8.50
CA LYS A 300 -30.68 1.23 8.89
C LYS A 300 -31.02 0.39 7.65
N LEU A 301 -31.65 1.01 6.65
CA LEU A 301 -31.99 0.35 5.39
C LEU A 301 -30.76 -0.05 4.58
N LEU A 302 -29.70 0.75 4.61
CA LEU A 302 -28.45 0.42 3.91
C LEU A 302 -27.76 -0.79 4.53
N LEU A 303 -27.68 -0.86 5.85
CA LEU A 303 -27.08 -2.01 6.57
C LEU A 303 -27.90 -3.29 6.38
N GLU A 304 -29.24 -3.20 6.43
CA GLU A 304 -30.09 -4.37 6.19
C GLU A 304 -30.02 -4.83 4.73
N ALA A 305 -29.94 -3.89 3.76
CA ALA A 305 -29.72 -4.23 2.35
C ALA A 305 -28.36 -4.93 2.13
N GLU A 306 -27.29 -4.50 2.82
CA GLU A 306 -25.99 -5.17 2.79
C GLU A 306 -26.07 -6.58 3.36
N ARG A 307 -26.70 -6.74 4.52
CA ARG A 307 -26.92 -8.04 5.17
C ARG A 307 -27.76 -8.95 4.25
N LEU A 308 -28.83 -8.43 3.68
CA LEU A 308 -29.70 -9.15 2.75
C LEU A 308 -28.96 -9.65 1.51
N LYS A 309 -28.14 -8.81 0.88
CA LYS A 309 -27.27 -9.17 -0.26
C LYS A 309 -26.37 -10.38 0.08
N ILE A 310 -25.74 -10.35 1.26
CA ILE A 310 -24.85 -11.43 1.71
C ILE A 310 -25.64 -12.73 1.90
N ILE A 311 -26.81 -12.66 2.54
CA ILE A 311 -27.64 -13.84 2.81
C ILE A 311 -28.21 -14.41 1.51
N LEU A 312 -28.74 -13.56 0.61
CA LEU A 312 -29.29 -13.99 -0.68
C LEU A 312 -28.22 -14.57 -1.64
N SER A 313 -26.94 -14.32 -1.37
CA SER A 313 -25.87 -15.02 -2.10
C SER A 313 -25.76 -16.51 -1.76
N ALA A 314 -26.30 -16.94 -0.60
CA ALA A 314 -26.36 -18.33 -0.16
C ALA A 314 -27.78 -18.88 -0.17
N ASN A 315 -28.78 -18.14 0.28
CA ASN A 315 -30.19 -18.53 0.41
C ASN A 315 -31.01 -18.10 -0.79
N THR A 316 -32.13 -18.76 -1.03
CA THR A 316 -33.08 -18.42 -2.11
C THR A 316 -34.01 -17.27 -1.74
N GLU A 317 -34.29 -17.07 -0.46
CA GLU A 317 -35.12 -16.00 0.08
C GLU A 317 -34.74 -15.65 1.50
N PHE A 318 -35.02 -14.45 1.93
CA PHE A 318 -34.82 -14.02 3.31
C PHE A 318 -35.71 -12.81 3.66
N TYR A 319 -36.09 -12.68 4.95
CA TYR A 319 -36.80 -11.51 5.45
C TYR A 319 -35.83 -10.40 5.83
N ALA A 320 -35.93 -9.26 5.17
CA ALA A 320 -35.41 -8.00 5.68
C ALA A 320 -36.27 -7.57 6.88
N GLN A 321 -35.63 -7.29 8.02
CA GLN A 321 -36.35 -6.89 9.23
C GLN A 321 -35.58 -5.79 9.96
N ILE A 322 -36.28 -4.66 10.19
CA ILE A 322 -35.72 -3.48 10.86
C ILE A 322 -36.69 -3.04 11.94
N GLU A 323 -36.24 -3.09 13.20
CA GLU A 323 -37.01 -2.58 14.34
C GLU A 323 -36.96 -1.06 14.40
N SER A 324 -38.10 -0.43 14.69
CA SER A 324 -38.26 1.04 14.80
C SER A 324 -37.57 1.78 13.64
N LEU A 325 -37.93 1.45 12.39
CA LEU A 325 -37.34 2.06 11.21
C LEU A 325 -37.59 3.56 11.17
N LEU A 326 -38.86 3.96 11.27
CA LEU A 326 -39.30 5.34 11.31
C LEU A 326 -40.59 5.45 12.14
N ASP A 327 -40.75 6.50 12.97
CA ASP A 327 -41.92 6.76 13.82
C ASP A 327 -42.33 5.54 14.68
N ASP A 328 -41.31 4.87 15.25
CA ASP A 328 -41.45 3.67 16.06
C ASP A 328 -42.17 2.48 15.38
N LYS A 329 -42.24 2.50 14.05
CA LYS A 329 -42.83 1.42 13.28
C LYS A 329 -41.72 0.45 12.80
N ASP A 330 -41.98 -0.83 12.96
CA ASP A 330 -41.12 -1.90 12.45
C ASP A 330 -41.36 -2.12 10.95
N PHE A 331 -40.32 -2.54 10.26
CA PHE A 331 -40.37 -2.92 8.86
C PHE A 331 -40.00 -4.38 8.68
N LYS A 332 -40.78 -5.10 7.89
CA LYS A 332 -40.51 -6.48 7.51
C LYS A 332 -40.92 -6.73 6.07
N GLN A 333 -40.01 -7.28 5.27
CA GLN A 333 -40.23 -7.59 3.85
C GLN A 333 -39.52 -8.88 3.47
N LEU A 334 -40.23 -9.83 2.85
CA LEU A 334 -39.63 -10.98 2.20
C LEU A 334 -38.98 -10.53 0.91
N VAL A 335 -37.74 -10.91 0.67
CA VAL A 335 -37.03 -10.68 -0.61
C VAL A 335 -36.43 -12.00 -1.09
N THR A 336 -36.62 -12.30 -2.35
CA THR A 336 -36.08 -13.49 -2.99
C THR A 336 -34.78 -13.17 -3.75
N ARG A 337 -33.95 -14.21 -3.95
CA ARG A 337 -32.73 -14.09 -4.79
C ARG A 337 -33.10 -13.70 -6.22
N VAL A 338 -34.21 -14.22 -6.76
CA VAL A 338 -34.65 -13.89 -8.12
C VAL A 338 -34.93 -12.39 -8.25
N GLU A 339 -35.70 -11.82 -7.33
CA GLU A 339 -35.94 -10.35 -7.29
C GLU A 339 -34.63 -9.57 -7.17
N PHE A 340 -33.72 -10.00 -6.31
CA PHE A 340 -32.41 -9.35 -6.17
C PHE A 340 -31.60 -9.38 -7.47
N GLU A 341 -31.56 -10.53 -8.15
CA GLU A 341 -30.84 -10.70 -9.41
C GLU A 341 -31.49 -9.90 -10.55
N GLU A 342 -32.82 -9.78 -10.57
CA GLU A 342 -33.56 -8.93 -11.50
C GLU A 342 -33.32 -7.44 -11.28
N LEU A 343 -33.29 -6.98 -10.03
CA LEU A 343 -32.91 -5.60 -9.66
C LEU A 343 -31.51 -5.23 -10.17
N CYS A 344 -30.65 -6.21 -10.36
CA CYS A 344 -29.27 -6.02 -10.80
C CYS A 344 -29.04 -6.48 -12.27
N ALA A 345 -30.08 -6.74 -13.06
CA ALA A 345 -29.99 -7.37 -14.38
C ALA A 345 -29.05 -6.65 -15.36
N ASP A 346 -28.98 -5.32 -15.29
CA ASP A 346 -28.08 -4.50 -16.13
C ASP A 346 -26.61 -4.57 -15.72
N LEU A 347 -26.29 -5.08 -14.52
CA LEU A 347 -24.92 -5.24 -14.04
C LEU A 347 -24.23 -6.47 -14.64
N TRP A 348 -24.97 -7.52 -14.93
CA TRP A 348 -24.39 -8.80 -15.37
C TRP A 348 -23.67 -8.71 -16.73
N PRO A 349 -24.19 -8.00 -17.77
CA PRO A 349 -23.44 -7.77 -18.99
C PRO A 349 -22.13 -6.99 -18.77
N ARG A 350 -22.10 -6.08 -17.78
CA ARG A 350 -20.89 -5.32 -17.45
C ARG A 350 -19.78 -6.21 -16.87
N VAL A 351 -20.13 -7.25 -16.10
CA VAL A 351 -19.19 -8.28 -15.62
C VAL A 351 -18.43 -8.92 -16.77
N SER A 352 -19.19 -9.39 -17.79
CA SER A 352 -18.60 -9.97 -19.00
C SER A 352 -17.73 -8.97 -19.76
N GLY A 353 -18.16 -7.71 -19.85
CA GLY A 353 -17.44 -6.64 -20.52
C GLY A 353 -16.06 -6.35 -19.90
N VAL A 354 -15.92 -6.43 -18.58
CA VAL A 354 -14.63 -6.23 -17.88
C VAL A 354 -13.62 -7.31 -18.30
N VAL A 355 -14.06 -8.56 -18.34
CA VAL A 355 -13.21 -9.70 -18.74
C VAL A 355 -12.80 -9.60 -20.20
N GLN A 356 -13.75 -9.31 -21.08
CA GLN A 356 -13.51 -9.18 -22.52
C GLN A 356 -12.48 -8.09 -22.82
N ARG A 357 -12.55 -6.94 -22.11
CA ARG A 357 -11.56 -5.85 -22.25
C ARG A 357 -10.16 -6.29 -21.81
N ALA A 358 -10.04 -7.06 -20.72
CA ALA A 358 -8.75 -7.55 -20.27
C ALA A 358 -8.10 -8.48 -21.29
N ILE A 359 -8.88 -9.40 -21.88
CA ILE A 359 -8.42 -10.33 -22.92
C ILE A 359 -8.07 -9.59 -24.21
N ALA A 360 -8.90 -8.62 -24.63
CA ALA A 360 -8.65 -7.81 -25.82
C ALA A 360 -7.39 -6.95 -25.68
N ALA A 361 -7.18 -6.31 -24.52
CA ALA A 361 -5.99 -5.52 -24.23
C ALA A 361 -4.69 -6.36 -24.28
N ALA A 362 -4.79 -7.65 -23.97
CA ALA A 362 -3.68 -8.62 -24.08
C ALA A 362 -3.50 -9.21 -25.50
N GLY A 363 -4.13 -8.65 -26.53
CA GLY A 363 -4.04 -9.15 -27.90
C GLY A 363 -4.61 -10.57 -28.08
N GLY A 364 -5.55 -10.99 -27.23
CA GLY A 364 -6.18 -12.32 -27.29
C GLY A 364 -5.35 -13.44 -26.65
N ALA A 365 -4.26 -13.12 -25.94
CA ALA A 365 -3.39 -14.13 -25.29
C ALA A 365 -4.06 -14.95 -24.17
N GLY A 366 -5.32 -14.65 -23.83
CA GLY A 366 -6.04 -15.26 -22.70
C GLY A 366 -6.65 -16.63 -22.93
N THR A 367 -6.49 -17.23 -24.12
CA THR A 367 -7.06 -18.55 -24.42
C THR A 367 -6.43 -19.61 -23.50
N GLY A 368 -7.27 -20.29 -22.70
CA GLY A 368 -6.81 -21.29 -21.74
C GLY A 368 -6.22 -20.73 -20.44
N ALA A 369 -6.33 -19.43 -20.17
CA ALA A 369 -5.91 -18.84 -18.92
C ALA A 369 -6.68 -19.41 -17.72
N ARG A 370 -6.01 -19.63 -16.60
CA ARG A 370 -6.64 -20.07 -15.34
C ARG A 370 -7.42 -18.90 -14.74
N LEU A 371 -8.75 -19.05 -14.62
CA LEU A 371 -9.59 -18.02 -14.01
C LEU A 371 -9.50 -18.11 -12.48
N VAL A 372 -9.11 -17.02 -11.82
CA VAL A 372 -8.94 -16.92 -10.37
C VAL A 372 -9.82 -15.79 -9.84
N LEU A 373 -10.64 -16.09 -8.81
CA LEU A 373 -11.55 -15.14 -8.20
C LEU A 373 -10.96 -14.44 -7.00
N ALA A 374 -11.21 -13.12 -6.90
CA ALA A 374 -10.97 -12.29 -5.75
C ALA A 374 -12.15 -11.32 -5.53
N GLY A 375 -12.16 -10.67 -4.36
CA GLY A 375 -13.20 -9.72 -3.98
C GLY A 375 -14.53 -10.36 -3.57
N GLY A 376 -15.19 -9.75 -2.58
CA GLY A 376 -16.44 -10.28 -1.99
C GLY A 376 -17.62 -10.31 -2.96
N GLY A 377 -17.71 -9.35 -3.88
CA GLY A 377 -18.77 -9.25 -4.88
C GLY A 377 -18.82 -10.44 -5.84
N SER A 378 -17.69 -11.11 -6.07
CA SER A 378 -17.60 -12.32 -6.90
C SER A 378 -18.41 -13.52 -6.36
N ARG A 379 -18.86 -13.45 -5.10
CA ARG A 379 -19.67 -14.52 -4.47
C ARG A 379 -21.15 -14.50 -4.87
N VAL A 380 -21.63 -13.42 -5.47
CA VAL A 380 -23.02 -13.30 -5.95
C VAL A 380 -23.24 -14.28 -7.10
N PRO A 381 -24.26 -15.20 -7.02
CA PRO A 381 -24.42 -16.27 -8.01
C PRO A 381 -24.57 -15.78 -9.45
N ALA A 382 -25.35 -14.73 -9.68
CA ALA A 382 -25.52 -14.18 -11.03
C ALA A 382 -24.23 -13.55 -11.58
N ALA A 383 -23.41 -12.91 -10.74
CA ALA A 383 -22.09 -12.40 -11.15
C ALA A 383 -21.16 -13.54 -11.55
N MET A 384 -21.15 -14.64 -10.78
CA MET A 384 -20.39 -15.84 -11.10
C MET A 384 -20.85 -16.50 -12.40
N LEU A 385 -22.16 -16.56 -12.63
CA LEU A 385 -22.74 -17.12 -13.86
C LEU A 385 -22.34 -16.26 -15.09
N ALA A 386 -22.45 -14.94 -14.98
CA ALA A 386 -22.03 -14.01 -16.03
C ALA A 386 -20.54 -14.17 -16.37
N LEU A 387 -19.70 -14.30 -15.34
CA LEU A 387 -18.27 -14.53 -15.49
C LEU A 387 -17.96 -15.88 -16.16
N LYS A 388 -18.60 -16.97 -15.70
CA LYS A 388 -18.46 -18.31 -16.29
C LYS A 388 -18.84 -18.29 -17.77
N ASN A 389 -19.93 -17.64 -18.11
CA ASN A 389 -20.39 -17.52 -19.51
C ASN A 389 -19.40 -16.71 -20.36
N ALA A 390 -18.75 -15.68 -19.80
CA ALA A 390 -17.77 -14.86 -20.50
C ALA A 390 -16.45 -15.61 -20.80
N VAL A 391 -16.03 -16.51 -19.92
CA VAL A 391 -14.75 -17.23 -20.01
C VAL A 391 -14.92 -18.66 -20.57
N GLY A 392 -16.11 -19.26 -20.44
CA GLY A 392 -16.44 -20.58 -20.94
C GLY A 392 -16.06 -21.76 -20.02
N HIS A 393 -15.52 -21.50 -18.83
CA HIS A 393 -15.19 -22.53 -17.84
C HIS A 393 -15.38 -22.04 -16.40
N ASP A 394 -15.39 -22.97 -15.46
CA ASP A 394 -15.56 -22.65 -14.04
C ASP A 394 -14.28 -21.99 -13.44
N PRO A 395 -14.45 -21.02 -12.54
CA PRO A 395 -13.33 -20.38 -11.86
C PRO A 395 -12.65 -21.30 -10.85
N ALA A 396 -11.33 -21.18 -10.74
CA ALA A 396 -10.55 -21.85 -9.71
C ALA A 396 -10.72 -21.13 -8.36
N ARG A 397 -11.17 -21.83 -7.33
CA ARG A 397 -11.27 -21.36 -5.95
C ARG A 397 -9.99 -21.72 -5.19
N SER A 398 -8.86 -21.20 -5.62
CA SER A 398 -7.53 -21.64 -5.16
C SER A 398 -6.81 -20.64 -4.26
N ILE A 399 -7.45 -19.50 -3.96
CA ILE A 399 -6.92 -18.46 -3.06
C ILE A 399 -8.01 -17.96 -2.11
N ASN A 400 -7.60 -17.34 -1.01
CA ASN A 400 -8.54 -16.60 -0.17
C ASN A 400 -8.88 -15.27 -0.86
N ALA A 401 -10.10 -15.16 -1.37
CA ALA A 401 -10.56 -14.01 -2.17
C ALA A 401 -10.55 -12.67 -1.39
N ASP A 402 -10.63 -12.70 -0.05
CA ASP A 402 -10.61 -11.50 0.79
C ASP A 402 -9.19 -11.05 1.14
N GLU A 403 -8.21 -11.97 1.20
CA GLU A 403 -6.87 -11.71 1.76
C GLU A 403 -5.73 -11.74 0.72
N ALA A 404 -6.01 -12.25 -0.49
CA ALA A 404 -4.97 -12.47 -1.49
C ALA A 404 -4.20 -11.19 -1.86
N ALA A 405 -4.89 -10.05 -1.97
CA ALA A 405 -4.27 -8.76 -2.24
C ALA A 405 -3.32 -8.34 -1.10
N THR A 406 -3.80 -8.45 0.15
CA THR A 406 -3.02 -8.13 1.35
C THR A 406 -1.79 -9.01 1.46
N MET A 407 -1.92 -10.32 1.26
CA MET A 407 -0.81 -11.27 1.37
C MET A 407 0.22 -11.11 0.25
N GLY A 408 -0.22 -10.78 -0.97
CA GLY A 408 0.70 -10.44 -2.05
C GLY A 408 1.44 -9.11 -1.82
N ALA A 409 0.73 -8.12 -1.26
CA ALA A 409 1.33 -6.84 -0.91
C ALA A 409 2.33 -6.96 0.26
N VAL A 410 2.09 -7.80 1.29
CA VAL A 410 3.06 -8.00 2.37
C VAL A 410 4.30 -8.75 1.88
N TYR A 411 4.13 -9.69 0.94
CA TYR A 411 5.28 -10.32 0.29
C TYR A 411 6.13 -9.27 -0.47
N ARG A 412 5.47 -8.35 -1.19
CA ARG A 412 6.16 -7.26 -1.88
C ARG A 412 6.84 -6.32 -0.87
N ALA A 413 6.19 -5.99 0.24
CA ALA A 413 6.76 -5.19 1.32
C ALA A 413 8.05 -5.83 1.87
N ALA A 414 8.02 -7.13 2.18
CA ALA A 414 9.20 -7.87 2.59
C ALA A 414 10.33 -7.89 1.54
N SER A 415 9.98 -7.89 0.24
CA SER A 415 10.98 -7.87 -0.83
C SER A 415 11.64 -6.51 -1.04
N LEU A 416 11.00 -5.42 -0.62
CA LEU A 416 11.48 -4.05 -0.74
C LEU A 416 12.21 -3.58 0.52
N ALA A 417 11.80 -4.09 1.69
CA ALA A 417 12.39 -3.71 2.96
C ALA A 417 13.76 -4.37 3.17
N THR A 418 14.63 -3.66 3.89
CA THR A 418 15.95 -4.19 4.24
C THR A 418 15.85 -5.24 5.35
N GLY A 419 16.67 -6.28 5.27
CA GLY A 419 16.77 -7.30 6.32
C GLY A 419 15.92 -8.57 6.10
N TYR A 420 15.09 -8.62 5.06
CA TYR A 420 14.33 -9.82 4.71
C TYR A 420 14.97 -10.56 3.52
N LYS A 421 15.04 -11.89 3.61
CA LYS A 421 15.43 -12.76 2.50
C LYS A 421 14.17 -13.36 1.87
N VAL A 422 13.66 -12.69 0.85
CA VAL A 422 12.50 -13.15 0.09
C VAL A 422 12.96 -13.72 -1.24
N ALA A 423 12.33 -14.78 -1.70
CA ALA A 423 12.66 -15.38 -2.99
C ALA A 423 12.38 -14.37 -4.13
N PRO A 424 13.32 -14.12 -5.04
CA PRO A 424 13.15 -13.07 -6.06
C PRO A 424 11.98 -13.37 -6.99
N LEU A 425 11.19 -12.35 -7.29
CA LEU A 425 10.11 -12.37 -8.26
C LEU A 425 10.13 -11.02 -9.00
N ASN A 426 10.39 -11.05 -10.30
CA ASN A 426 10.32 -9.86 -11.11
C ASN A 426 8.86 -9.52 -11.41
N VAL A 427 8.43 -8.31 -11.07
CA VAL A 427 7.04 -7.84 -11.24
C VAL A 427 7.02 -6.77 -12.31
N ARG A 428 6.24 -6.99 -13.37
CA ARG A 428 6.02 -6.03 -14.45
C ARG A 428 4.53 -5.75 -14.55
N ASP A 429 4.15 -4.56 -14.16
CA ASP A 429 2.76 -4.08 -14.25
C ASP A 429 2.53 -3.38 -15.61
N ALA A 430 1.30 -2.93 -15.89
CA ALA A 430 0.92 -2.38 -17.19
C ALA A 430 0.35 -0.95 -17.07
N VAL A 431 0.75 -0.07 -17.98
CA VAL A 431 0.25 1.30 -18.10
C VAL A 431 -1.16 1.27 -18.67
N LEU A 432 -2.16 1.66 -17.88
CA LEU A 432 -3.57 1.72 -18.30
C LEU A 432 -3.90 3.01 -19.04
N PHE A 433 -3.31 4.12 -18.62
CA PHE A 433 -3.51 5.44 -19.21
C PHE A 433 -2.25 5.86 -19.93
N PRO A 434 -2.18 5.70 -21.25
CA PRO A 434 -1.01 6.08 -22.05
C PRO A 434 -0.62 7.52 -21.88
N VAL A 435 0.68 7.77 -21.86
CA VAL A 435 1.25 9.10 -21.66
C VAL A 435 1.95 9.57 -22.93
N GLN A 436 1.66 10.80 -23.30
CA GLN A 436 2.19 11.49 -24.46
C GLN A 436 2.88 12.79 -24.03
N VAL A 437 3.95 13.15 -24.74
CA VAL A 437 4.57 14.47 -24.67
C VAL A 437 4.22 15.26 -25.92
N THR A 438 3.78 16.49 -25.74
CA THR A 438 3.43 17.41 -26.84
C THR A 438 4.25 18.70 -26.74
N PHE A 439 4.76 19.17 -27.86
CA PHE A 439 5.54 20.40 -27.94
C PHE A 439 5.43 21.04 -29.33
N ILE A 440 5.71 22.32 -29.37
CA ILE A 440 5.73 23.08 -30.64
C ILE A 440 7.14 23.04 -31.25
N ARG A 441 7.20 22.79 -32.54
CA ARG A 441 8.42 22.88 -33.32
C ARG A 441 8.22 23.88 -34.44
N HIS A 442 9.13 24.86 -34.53
CA HIS A 442 9.16 25.82 -35.62
C HIS A 442 9.83 25.18 -36.86
N VAL A 443 9.11 25.10 -37.98
CA VAL A 443 9.60 24.54 -39.24
C VAL A 443 9.18 25.48 -40.36
N ASP A 444 10.17 25.99 -41.11
CA ASP A 444 9.95 26.84 -42.27
C ASP A 444 8.98 28.03 -42.01
N GLY A 445 9.13 28.69 -40.86
CA GLY A 445 8.31 29.82 -40.44
C GLY A 445 6.90 29.50 -39.99
N SER A 446 6.58 28.23 -39.80
CA SER A 446 5.29 27.76 -39.25
C SER A 446 5.46 26.92 -38.00
N ASP A 447 4.50 27.03 -37.09
CA ASP A 447 4.44 26.25 -35.86
C ASP A 447 3.76 24.91 -36.11
N LYS A 448 4.48 23.81 -35.85
CA LYS A 448 3.96 22.46 -35.95
C LYS A 448 3.88 21.83 -34.55
N LEU A 449 2.67 21.42 -34.14
CA LEU A 449 2.48 20.64 -32.91
C LEU A 449 3.00 19.21 -33.13
N ILE A 450 3.98 18.82 -32.34
CA ILE A 450 4.55 17.47 -32.34
C ILE A 450 3.99 16.71 -31.16
N LYS A 451 3.58 15.48 -31.41
CA LYS A 451 3.09 14.53 -30.39
C LYS A 451 4.00 13.31 -30.37
N ARG A 452 4.41 12.86 -29.18
CA ARG A 452 5.27 11.69 -28.99
C ARG A 452 4.71 10.84 -27.85
N THR A 453 4.35 9.60 -28.13
CA THR A 453 3.94 8.63 -27.12
C THR A 453 5.14 8.28 -26.26
N LEU A 454 5.05 8.56 -24.97
CA LEU A 454 6.07 8.24 -23.98
C LEU A 454 5.85 6.80 -23.46
N PHE A 455 4.65 6.51 -22.98
CA PHE A 455 4.22 5.16 -22.57
C PHE A 455 2.91 4.82 -23.27
N GLY A 456 2.92 3.82 -24.11
CA GLY A 456 1.73 3.34 -24.82
C GLY A 456 0.84 2.46 -23.94
N PRO A 457 -0.35 2.05 -24.45
CA PRO A 457 -1.26 1.13 -23.76
C PRO A 457 -0.53 -0.16 -23.39
N MET A 458 -0.75 -0.65 -22.18
CA MET A 458 -0.17 -1.91 -21.65
C MET A 458 1.37 -1.97 -21.69
N ASN A 459 2.09 -0.84 -21.88
CA ASN A 459 3.54 -0.84 -21.70
C ASN A 459 3.89 -1.30 -20.29
N PRO A 460 4.88 -2.18 -20.13
CA PRO A 460 5.27 -2.65 -18.81
C PRO A 460 5.99 -1.56 -18.02
N TYR A 461 5.73 -1.50 -16.71
CA TYR A 461 6.51 -0.69 -15.78
C TYR A 461 6.94 -1.52 -14.55
N PRO A 462 7.97 -1.11 -13.78
CA PRO A 462 8.74 0.13 -13.90
C PRO A 462 9.57 0.20 -15.18
N GLN A 463 9.67 1.40 -15.76
CA GLN A 463 10.46 1.61 -17.00
C GLN A 463 10.94 3.06 -17.11
N LYS A 464 12.18 3.24 -17.58
CA LYS A 464 12.76 4.54 -17.93
C LYS A 464 12.63 4.76 -19.44
N LYS A 465 12.22 5.97 -19.84
CA LYS A 465 12.17 6.39 -21.25
C LYS A 465 12.79 7.77 -21.44
N VAL A 466 13.33 7.99 -22.64
CA VAL A 466 13.99 9.25 -22.99
C VAL A 466 13.35 9.82 -24.23
N ILE A 467 12.97 11.10 -24.18
CA ILE A 467 12.57 11.87 -25.37
C ILE A 467 13.71 12.82 -25.74
N THR A 468 14.05 12.83 -27.01
CA THR A 468 15.09 13.72 -27.55
C THR A 468 14.46 14.82 -28.41
N PHE A 469 14.83 16.08 -28.13
CA PHE A 469 14.44 17.26 -28.87
C PHE A 469 15.65 17.76 -29.69
N ASN A 470 15.68 17.44 -30.98
CA ASN A 470 16.89 17.63 -31.84
C ASN A 470 16.99 18.99 -32.50
N LYS A 471 15.94 19.81 -32.52
CA LYS A 471 15.86 21.03 -33.33
C LYS A 471 15.53 22.31 -32.55
N HIS A 472 15.65 22.26 -31.22
CA HIS A 472 15.45 23.43 -30.38
C HIS A 472 16.81 24.05 -30.03
N THR A 473 16.96 25.35 -30.32
CA THR A 473 18.17 26.13 -30.05
C THR A 473 17.99 27.11 -28.90
N ASP A 474 16.74 27.42 -28.57
CA ASP A 474 16.34 28.39 -27.56
C ASP A 474 15.49 27.71 -26.51
N ASP A 475 15.17 28.45 -25.43
CA ASP A 475 14.28 28.00 -24.37
C ASP A 475 12.92 27.67 -24.93
N PHE A 476 12.35 26.55 -24.48
CA PHE A 476 11.03 26.07 -24.93
C PHE A 476 10.33 25.29 -23.85
N GLY A 477 9.05 24.95 -24.07
CA GLY A 477 8.27 24.13 -23.18
C GLY A 477 7.61 22.95 -23.88
N PHE A 478 7.26 21.95 -23.08
CA PHE A 478 6.44 20.83 -23.51
C PHE A 478 5.37 20.48 -22.49
N HIS A 479 4.32 19.81 -22.93
CA HIS A 479 3.26 19.31 -22.07
C HIS A 479 3.30 17.78 -21.99
N VAL A 480 2.99 17.25 -20.82
CA VAL A 480 2.77 15.83 -20.58
C VAL A 480 1.27 15.62 -20.36
N ASN A 481 0.69 14.71 -21.10
CA ASN A 481 -0.77 14.47 -21.05
C ASN A 481 -1.11 13.01 -21.33
N TYR A 482 -2.30 12.59 -20.89
CA TYR A 482 -2.87 11.32 -21.32
C TYR A 482 -3.35 11.42 -22.76
N ALA A 483 -3.18 10.33 -23.53
CA ALA A 483 -3.59 10.24 -24.93
C ALA A 483 -3.87 8.77 -25.29
N GLU A 484 -4.36 8.52 -26.53
CA GLU A 484 -4.60 7.16 -27.03
C GLU A 484 -5.52 6.34 -26.12
N LEU A 485 -6.63 6.97 -25.63
CA LEU A 485 -7.57 6.39 -24.67
C LEU A 485 -8.75 5.65 -25.32
N ASP A 486 -8.69 5.37 -26.63
CA ASP A 486 -9.77 4.73 -27.41
C ASP A 486 -10.12 3.31 -26.90
N HIS A 487 -9.18 2.67 -26.21
CA HIS A 487 -9.38 1.34 -25.59
C HIS A 487 -10.21 1.41 -24.29
N ILE A 488 -10.46 2.61 -23.75
CA ILE A 488 -11.23 2.83 -22.53
C ILE A 488 -12.69 3.13 -22.90
N PRO A 489 -13.66 2.44 -22.28
CA PRO A 489 -15.09 2.73 -22.52
C PRO A 489 -15.44 4.19 -22.21
N SER A 490 -16.38 4.76 -22.96
CA SER A 490 -16.75 6.19 -22.83
C SER A 490 -17.23 6.57 -21.44
N ASN A 491 -17.94 5.66 -20.74
CA ASN A 491 -18.39 5.86 -19.37
C ASN A 491 -17.21 5.89 -18.38
N GLU A 492 -16.17 5.09 -18.61
CA GLU A 492 -14.95 5.09 -17.78
C GLU A 492 -14.05 6.29 -18.10
N LEU A 493 -14.05 6.74 -19.36
CA LEU A 493 -13.28 7.91 -19.77
C LEU A 493 -13.71 9.18 -19.00
N LEU A 494 -15.01 9.34 -18.70
CA LEU A 494 -15.52 10.42 -17.86
C LEU A 494 -14.92 10.43 -16.44
N HIS A 495 -14.44 9.28 -15.98
CA HIS A 495 -13.85 9.12 -14.65
C HIS A 495 -12.32 9.28 -14.61
N VAL A 496 -11.67 9.54 -15.75
CA VAL A 496 -10.21 9.78 -15.79
C VAL A 496 -9.86 11.16 -15.23
N GLY A 497 -10.78 12.12 -15.35
CA GLY A 497 -10.57 13.51 -14.94
C GLY A 497 -9.70 14.28 -15.95
N SER A 498 -8.81 15.15 -15.47
CA SER A 498 -7.95 15.96 -16.35
C SER A 498 -7.01 15.10 -17.17
N LEU A 499 -7.02 15.30 -18.49
CA LEU A 499 -6.09 14.63 -19.39
C LEU A 499 -4.69 15.30 -19.38
N ASN A 500 -4.59 16.55 -18.95
CA ASN A 500 -3.34 17.28 -18.86
C ASN A 500 -2.66 16.96 -17.52
N LEU A 501 -1.42 16.48 -17.55
CA LEU A 501 -0.66 16.09 -16.36
C LEU A 501 0.26 17.22 -15.90
N SER A 502 1.20 17.66 -16.74
CA SER A 502 2.12 18.73 -16.41
C SER A 502 2.55 19.53 -17.62
N GLN A 503 3.02 20.74 -17.35
CA GLN A 503 3.78 21.59 -18.27
C GLN A 503 5.21 21.72 -17.75
N VAL A 504 6.17 21.54 -18.63
CA VAL A 504 7.59 21.66 -18.31
C VAL A 504 8.18 22.76 -19.18
N VAL A 505 8.83 23.73 -18.55
CA VAL A 505 9.56 24.82 -19.22
C VAL A 505 11.06 24.59 -19.03
N LEU A 506 11.80 24.66 -20.13
CA LEU A 506 13.25 24.47 -20.17
C LEU A 506 13.92 25.83 -20.31
N ASN A 507 14.82 26.13 -19.37
CA ASN A 507 15.54 27.41 -19.33
C ASN A 507 17.05 27.22 -19.47
N GLY A 508 17.69 28.09 -20.27
CA GLY A 508 19.13 28.08 -20.48
C GLY A 508 19.59 27.14 -21.60
N VAL A 509 18.69 26.74 -22.47
CA VAL A 509 18.96 25.85 -23.61
C VAL A 509 20.05 26.46 -24.55
N GLY A 510 19.86 27.70 -24.99
CA GLY A 510 20.83 28.37 -25.85
C GLY A 510 22.22 28.52 -25.22
N ALA A 511 22.27 28.77 -23.89
CA ALA A 511 23.53 28.85 -23.17
C ALA A 511 24.27 27.49 -23.11
N ALA A 512 23.53 26.39 -22.93
CA ALA A 512 24.10 25.04 -22.92
C ALA A 512 24.63 24.62 -24.30
N LEU A 513 23.89 24.94 -25.37
CA LEU A 513 24.36 24.68 -26.74
C LEU A 513 25.65 25.46 -27.08
N ASN A 514 25.71 26.76 -26.70
CA ASN A 514 26.84 27.62 -27.00
C ASN A 514 28.12 27.23 -26.23
N LYS A 515 28.04 26.53 -25.12
CA LYS A 515 29.20 25.99 -24.38
C LYS A 515 29.93 24.88 -25.15
N HIS A 516 29.26 24.20 -26.04
CA HIS A 516 29.75 23.01 -26.72
C HIS A 516 29.70 23.19 -28.25
N THR A 517 30.28 24.27 -28.73
CA THR A 517 30.45 24.56 -30.16
C THR A 517 31.88 24.24 -30.58
N GLY A 518 32.08 23.62 -31.74
CA GLY A 518 33.41 23.33 -32.33
C GLY A 518 33.33 22.37 -33.51
N GLU A 519 34.35 22.33 -34.35
CA GLU A 519 34.39 21.53 -35.58
C GLU A 519 34.27 19.99 -35.32
N ASN A 520 34.64 19.51 -34.11
CA ASN A 520 34.61 18.10 -33.75
C ASN A 520 33.47 17.77 -32.77
N VAL A 521 32.45 18.64 -32.61
CA VAL A 521 31.33 18.46 -31.70
C VAL A 521 30.03 18.27 -32.47
N GLU A 522 29.40 17.12 -32.29
CA GLU A 522 28.09 16.81 -32.84
C GLU A 522 27.00 16.93 -31.75
N HIS A 523 26.04 17.82 -31.96
CA HIS A 523 24.91 17.97 -31.05
C HIS A 523 23.92 16.81 -31.21
N LYS A 524 23.69 16.05 -30.15
CA LYS A 524 22.68 14.95 -30.09
C LYS A 524 21.34 15.43 -29.56
N GLY A 525 21.21 16.72 -29.22
CA GLY A 525 19.98 17.36 -28.80
C GLY A 525 19.73 17.33 -27.27
N ILE A 526 18.56 17.82 -26.90
CA ILE A 526 18.10 17.88 -25.49
C ILE A 526 17.38 16.61 -25.19
N LYS A 527 17.78 15.92 -24.11
CA LYS A 527 17.18 14.66 -23.66
C LYS A 527 16.44 14.87 -22.36
N ALA A 528 15.12 14.60 -22.35
CA ALA A 528 14.29 14.54 -21.17
C ALA A 528 14.11 13.07 -20.73
N HIS A 529 14.55 12.76 -19.52
CA HIS A 529 14.53 11.42 -18.95
C HIS A 529 13.30 11.26 -18.04
N PHE A 530 12.45 10.33 -18.39
CA PHE A 530 11.24 9.99 -17.64
C PHE A 530 11.38 8.62 -16.99
N ASN A 531 10.78 8.47 -15.82
CA ASN A 531 10.67 7.21 -15.12
C ASN A 531 9.21 6.97 -14.70
N MET A 532 8.62 5.89 -15.17
CA MET A 532 7.42 5.31 -14.56
C MET A 532 7.91 4.35 -13.48
N ASP A 533 7.71 4.71 -12.22
CA ASP A 533 8.23 3.95 -11.08
C ASP A 533 7.37 2.72 -10.74
N ASP A 534 7.81 1.93 -9.76
CA ASP A 534 7.09 0.74 -9.26
C ASP A 534 5.69 1.04 -8.71
N SER A 535 5.43 2.30 -8.33
CA SER A 535 4.11 2.76 -7.87
C SER A 535 3.20 3.22 -9.01
N GLY A 536 3.66 3.14 -10.27
CA GLY A 536 2.96 3.66 -11.43
C GLY A 536 2.91 5.19 -11.47
N LEU A 537 3.82 5.87 -10.77
CA LEU A 537 3.96 7.32 -10.80
C LEU A 537 4.97 7.73 -11.86
N LEU A 538 4.58 8.71 -12.68
CA LEU A 538 5.42 9.30 -13.70
C LEU A 538 6.25 10.42 -13.08
N ASN A 539 7.58 10.35 -13.26
CA ASN A 539 8.53 11.34 -12.79
C ASN A 539 9.41 11.81 -13.95
N LEU A 540 9.56 13.11 -14.09
CA LEU A 540 10.65 13.71 -14.89
C LEU A 540 11.91 13.71 -14.03
N VAL A 541 12.88 12.87 -14.40
CA VAL A 541 14.08 12.65 -13.58
C VAL A 541 15.09 13.80 -13.79
N ASN A 542 15.40 14.09 -15.03
CA ASN A 542 16.29 15.19 -15.43
C ASN A 542 16.10 15.55 -16.92
N VAL A 543 16.58 16.73 -17.27
CA VAL A 543 16.76 17.15 -18.68
C VAL A 543 18.20 17.57 -18.87
N GLU A 544 18.84 17.07 -19.92
CA GLU A 544 20.23 17.35 -20.24
C GLU A 544 20.42 17.64 -21.75
N PHE A 545 21.27 18.58 -22.07
CA PHE A 545 21.83 18.70 -23.42
C PHE A 545 22.95 17.67 -23.59
N VAL A 546 22.98 16.99 -24.73
CA VAL A 546 23.97 15.95 -25.03
C VAL A 546 24.67 16.29 -26.35
N ALA A 547 26.00 16.28 -26.35
CA ALA A 547 26.83 16.37 -27.52
C ALA A 547 27.90 15.27 -27.52
N GLU A 548 28.38 14.87 -28.68
CA GLU A 548 29.52 13.97 -28.85
C GLU A 548 30.69 14.74 -29.43
N LYS A 549 31.86 14.67 -28.76
CA LYS A 549 33.10 15.26 -29.22
C LYS A 549 34.05 14.14 -29.67
N THR A 550 34.56 14.24 -30.91
CA THR A 550 35.61 13.38 -31.40
C THR A 550 36.96 13.95 -30.96
N VAL A 551 37.75 13.16 -30.22
CA VAL A 551 39.07 13.57 -29.72
C VAL A 551 40.11 12.63 -30.30
N ASP A 552 41.17 13.20 -30.93
CA ASP A 552 42.33 12.44 -31.37
C ASP A 552 43.23 12.12 -30.16
N GLU A 553 43.90 10.96 -30.16
CA GLU A 553 44.61 10.43 -28.96
C GLU A 553 45.81 11.32 -28.50
N ASP A 554 46.24 12.30 -29.33
CA ASP A 554 47.40 13.15 -29.02
C ASP A 554 47.09 14.31 -28.05
N GLU A 555 45.81 14.61 -27.75
CA GLU A 555 45.39 15.73 -26.87
C GLU A 555 45.12 15.30 -25.37
N ASP A 556 45.25 14.04 -24.99
CA ASP A 556 44.74 13.50 -23.70
C ASP A 556 45.72 13.62 -22.52
N GLN A 557 46.88 14.35 -22.65
CA GLN A 557 47.86 14.43 -21.54
C GLN A 557 47.59 15.55 -20.52
N ASP A 558 46.64 16.45 -20.71
CA ASP A 558 46.47 17.60 -19.78
C ASP A 558 45.00 18.07 -19.62
N SER A 559 44.04 17.18 -19.34
CA SER A 559 42.69 17.66 -19.03
C SER A 559 42.15 17.17 -17.73
N THR A 560 42.02 18.12 -16.80
CA THR A 560 41.23 18.06 -15.55
C THR A 560 39.74 17.67 -15.78
N LEU A 561 39.28 17.70 -17.04
CA LEU A 561 37.91 17.39 -17.47
C LEU A 561 37.58 15.87 -17.46
N SER A 562 38.57 15.00 -17.70
CA SER A 562 38.38 13.55 -17.69
C SER A 562 38.11 13.00 -16.27
N LYS A 563 38.62 13.69 -15.23
CA LYS A 563 38.41 13.36 -13.82
C LYS A 563 37.02 13.76 -13.29
N ILE A 564 36.43 14.82 -13.87
CA ILE A 564 35.08 15.29 -13.48
C ILE A 564 34.01 14.37 -14.08
N GLY A 565 34.15 13.95 -15.33
CA GLY A 565 33.24 13.02 -16.01
C GLY A 565 33.16 11.66 -15.34
N SER A 566 34.28 11.11 -14.86
CA SER A 566 34.33 9.81 -14.17
C SER A 566 33.81 9.87 -12.73
N THR A 567 33.86 11.03 -12.09
CA THR A 567 33.34 11.22 -10.72
C THR A 567 31.83 11.39 -10.71
N ILE A 568 31.24 12.07 -11.71
CA ILE A 568 29.78 12.23 -11.85
C ILE A 568 29.13 10.92 -12.27
N SER A 569 29.73 10.13 -13.13
CA SER A 569 29.20 8.81 -13.53
C SER A 569 29.26 7.77 -12.40
N LYS A 570 30.12 7.95 -11.38
CA LYS A 570 30.16 7.11 -10.18
C LYS A 570 29.19 7.53 -9.07
N LEU A 571 28.70 8.77 -9.10
CA LEU A 571 27.72 9.30 -8.14
C LEU A 571 26.26 8.99 -8.52
N PHE A 572 26.00 8.71 -9.80
CA PHE A 572 24.68 8.29 -10.29
C PHE A 572 24.81 6.87 -10.81
N GLY A 573 24.58 5.90 -9.89
CA GLY A 573 24.73 4.46 -10.05
C GLY A 573 24.39 3.92 -11.44
N SER A 574 25.28 3.09 -11.94
CA SER A 574 25.15 2.38 -13.20
C SER A 574 24.12 1.26 -13.09
N ASP A 575 22.86 1.52 -13.34
CA ASP A 575 21.92 0.52 -13.79
C ASP A 575 21.87 0.59 -15.32
N SER A 576 22.59 -0.33 -15.97
CA SER A 576 22.63 -0.45 -17.42
C SER A 576 21.43 -1.25 -17.94
N GLU A 577 20.25 -0.67 -17.88
CA GLU A 577 19.21 -0.98 -18.85
C GLU A 577 19.34 0.06 -19.97
N THR A 578 19.60 -0.42 -21.19
CA THR A 578 19.66 0.44 -22.39
C THR A 578 18.28 1.06 -22.58
N PRO A 579 18.10 2.39 -22.50
CA PRO A 579 16.80 2.99 -22.72
C PRO A 579 16.38 2.78 -24.18
N GLU A 580 15.16 2.32 -24.37
CA GLU A 580 14.56 2.19 -25.70
C GLU A 580 14.47 3.58 -26.35
N LYS A 581 15.18 3.77 -27.44
CA LYS A 581 15.17 5.03 -28.22
C LYS A 581 13.87 5.16 -28.99
N VAL A 582 13.15 6.23 -28.77
CA VAL A 582 12.06 6.65 -29.66
C VAL A 582 12.69 7.44 -30.82
N GLU A 583 12.95 6.77 -31.93
CA GLU A 583 13.49 7.40 -33.15
C GLU A 583 12.39 8.03 -34.01
N GLU A 584 12.69 9.18 -34.59
CA GLU A 584 11.86 9.80 -35.64
C GLU A 584 11.90 8.94 -36.90
N LYS A 585 10.82 8.25 -37.24
CA LYS A 585 10.63 7.74 -38.61
C LYS A 585 10.12 8.87 -39.50
N PRO A 586 10.73 9.09 -40.69
CA PRO A 586 10.15 9.97 -41.70
C PRO A 586 8.86 9.35 -42.25
N GLU A 587 7.83 10.15 -42.45
CA GLU A 587 6.63 9.75 -43.18
C GLU A 587 7.00 9.45 -44.63
N GLU A 588 7.00 8.20 -45.04
CA GLU A 588 6.96 7.79 -46.44
C GLU A 588 5.53 7.57 -46.89
N LYS A 589 5.24 8.16 -48.04
CA LYS A 589 4.00 8.03 -48.78
C LYS A 589 3.82 6.59 -49.27
N SER A 590 2.59 6.11 -49.11
CA SER A 590 2.06 4.89 -49.70
C SER A 590 2.34 4.79 -51.21
N GLN A 591 2.92 3.67 -51.65
CA GLN A 591 2.61 3.00 -52.94
C GLN A 591 2.81 1.51 -52.78
N GLU A 592 1.83 0.79 -53.27
CA GLU A 592 1.71 -0.68 -53.39
C GLU A 592 2.74 -1.22 -54.40
N GLU A 593 3.24 -2.42 -54.25
CA GLU A 593 3.05 -3.62 -55.06
C GLU A 593 4.18 -4.64 -54.91
N GLU A 594 3.74 -5.87 -54.73
CA GLU A 594 4.27 -7.15 -55.20
C GLU A 594 5.61 -7.73 -54.73
N ALA A 595 5.44 -8.89 -54.07
CA ALA A 595 6.40 -10.00 -54.02
C ALA A 595 6.57 -10.67 -55.42
N PRO A 596 7.52 -11.55 -55.75
CA PRO A 596 7.86 -12.72 -54.95
C PRO A 596 9.30 -13.30 -55.06
N THR A 597 9.56 -14.25 -54.16
CA THR A 597 10.30 -15.56 -54.31
C THR A 597 11.78 -15.57 -54.74
N ASP A 598 12.62 -16.19 -54.03
CA ASP A 598 13.08 -17.57 -54.03
C ASP A 598 14.59 -17.75 -53.68
N THR A 599 14.82 -18.59 -52.70
CA THR A 599 15.82 -19.68 -52.59
C THR A 599 17.29 -19.50 -53.09
N LYS A 600 18.25 -19.77 -52.25
CA LYS A 600 19.06 -20.99 -52.11
C LYS A 600 20.39 -20.81 -51.37
N LYS A 601 20.54 -21.68 -50.41
CA LYS A 601 21.68 -22.49 -49.94
C LYS A 601 23.05 -22.35 -50.64
N ALA A 602 24.08 -22.31 -49.84
CA ALA A 602 25.01 -23.41 -49.56
C ALA A 602 26.52 -23.02 -49.65
N ASN A 603 27.18 -23.49 -48.65
CA ASN A 603 28.46 -24.21 -48.53
C ASN A 603 29.79 -23.43 -48.45
N GLN A 604 30.35 -23.72 -47.34
CA GLN A 604 31.77 -24.00 -46.99
C GLN A 604 32.79 -24.06 -48.12
N THR A 605 33.96 -23.45 -47.90
CA THR A 605 35.23 -24.18 -47.98
C THR A 605 36.35 -23.40 -47.26
N GLU A 606 37.16 -24.16 -46.53
CA GLU A 606 38.47 -23.83 -45.92
C GLU A 606 39.50 -23.52 -47.02
N GLY A 607 40.47 -22.68 -46.68
CA GLY A 607 41.70 -22.62 -47.50
C GLY A 607 42.61 -21.44 -47.19
N GLU A 608 43.69 -21.76 -46.45
CA GLU A 608 45.07 -21.27 -46.53
C GLU A 608 45.46 -19.85 -46.08
N LYS A 609 46.38 -19.89 -45.13
CA LYS A 609 47.27 -18.82 -44.68
C LYS A 609 48.14 -18.25 -45.82
N GLN A 610 48.14 -16.92 -45.98
CA GLN A 610 49.32 -16.21 -46.49
C GLN A 610 49.55 -14.95 -45.66
N ASN A 611 50.79 -14.84 -45.13
CA ASN A 611 51.35 -13.66 -44.51
C ASN A 611 51.27 -12.45 -45.44
N ALA A 612 50.62 -11.39 -44.97
CA ALA A 612 50.80 -10.05 -45.53
C ALA A 612 50.96 -9.10 -44.33
N THR A 613 52.02 -8.34 -44.37
CA THR A 613 52.45 -7.22 -43.54
C THR A 613 51.25 -6.36 -43.10
N GLU A 614 51.10 -6.15 -41.81
CA GLU A 614 50.16 -5.18 -41.23
C GLU A 614 50.45 -3.77 -41.72
N PRO A 615 49.46 -3.04 -42.26
CA PRO A 615 49.54 -1.58 -42.34
C PRO A 615 49.25 -1.05 -40.93
N GLU A 616 50.09 -0.13 -40.47
CA GLU A 616 49.84 0.66 -39.25
C GLU A 616 48.39 1.15 -39.23
N THR A 617 47.53 0.58 -38.36
CA THR A 617 46.20 1.06 -38.12
C THR A 617 46.31 2.37 -37.34
N LYS A 618 45.96 3.48 -37.97
CA LYS A 618 45.76 4.76 -37.30
C LYS A 618 44.83 4.52 -36.13
N PRO A 619 45.10 5.06 -34.91
CA PRO A 619 44.23 4.94 -33.75
C PRO A 619 42.83 5.43 -34.10
N LYS A 620 41.80 4.70 -33.70
CA LYS A 620 40.39 5.09 -33.91
C LYS A 620 40.10 6.27 -33.00
N PRO A 621 39.55 7.38 -33.51
CA PRO A 621 39.23 8.55 -32.71
C PRO A 621 38.29 8.16 -31.56
N LYS A 622 38.55 8.64 -30.35
CA LYS A 622 37.77 8.40 -29.16
C LYS A 622 36.58 9.35 -29.10
N LEU A 623 35.38 8.83 -28.97
CA LEU A 623 34.16 9.62 -28.78
C LEU A 623 33.95 9.92 -27.27
N VAL A 624 33.88 11.20 -26.94
CA VAL A 624 33.58 11.70 -25.58
C VAL A 624 32.17 12.28 -25.57
N ILE A 625 31.32 11.77 -24.67
CA ILE A 625 29.95 12.26 -24.50
C ILE A 625 29.97 13.43 -23.52
N LEU A 626 29.54 14.60 -23.97
CA LEU A 626 29.39 15.82 -23.18
C LEU A 626 27.93 15.94 -22.76
N LYS A 627 27.69 16.24 -21.48
CA LYS A 627 26.36 16.38 -20.89
C LYS A 627 26.27 17.66 -20.09
N GLU A 628 25.29 18.49 -20.37
CA GLU A 628 25.01 19.73 -19.65
C GLU A 628 23.58 19.72 -19.12
N PRO A 629 23.36 19.83 -17.81
CA PRO A 629 22.02 19.85 -17.24
C PRO A 629 21.26 21.11 -17.67
N ILE A 630 19.99 20.93 -18.04
CA ILE A 630 19.07 22.03 -18.38
C ILE A 630 18.15 22.29 -17.18
N LYS A 631 18.01 23.55 -16.78
CA LYS A 631 17.09 23.94 -15.72
C LYS A 631 15.65 23.73 -16.19
N THR A 632 14.86 23.04 -15.36
CA THR A 632 13.45 22.72 -15.65
C THR A 632 12.54 23.31 -14.59
N ASP A 633 11.43 23.91 -15.01
CA ASP A 633 10.34 24.34 -14.16
C ASP A 633 9.09 23.53 -14.55
N GLU A 634 8.70 22.56 -13.72
CA GLU A 634 7.53 21.71 -13.93
C GLU A 634 6.33 22.23 -13.13
N THR A 635 5.21 22.43 -13.82
CA THR A 635 3.92 22.81 -13.22
C THR A 635 2.90 21.72 -13.49
N LEU A 636 2.30 21.16 -12.45
CA LEU A 636 1.20 20.21 -12.59
C LEU A 636 -0.05 20.93 -13.11
N LEU A 637 -0.70 20.36 -14.12
CA LEU A 637 -1.92 20.89 -14.75
C LEU A 637 -3.18 20.15 -14.30
N ASN A 638 -3.02 18.99 -13.66
CA ASN A 638 -4.11 18.29 -13.00
C ASN A 638 -4.27 18.80 -11.56
N LEU A 639 -4.98 18.04 -10.72
CA LEU A 639 -5.18 18.40 -9.32
C LEU A 639 -3.83 18.56 -8.61
N GLN A 640 -3.64 19.74 -7.98
CA GLN A 640 -2.44 20.04 -7.23
C GLN A 640 -2.36 19.18 -5.96
N PRO A 641 -1.18 18.65 -5.59
CA PRO A 641 -0.97 18.00 -4.29
C PRO A 641 -1.17 19.00 -3.14
N LEU A 642 -1.14 18.51 -1.92
CA LEU A 642 -1.14 19.38 -0.74
C LEU A 642 0.08 20.30 -0.77
N SER A 643 -0.13 21.61 -0.57
CA SER A 643 1.00 22.52 -0.38
C SER A 643 1.72 22.18 0.94
N PRO A 644 3.00 22.57 1.12
CA PRO A 644 3.72 22.33 2.38
C PRO A 644 3.00 22.88 3.61
N GLU A 645 2.29 24.00 3.45
CA GLU A 645 1.51 24.63 4.53
C GLU A 645 0.24 23.82 4.82
N GLN A 646 -0.51 23.44 3.80
CA GLN A 646 -1.68 22.57 3.93
C GLN A 646 -1.29 21.24 4.56
N PHE A 647 -0.22 20.61 4.10
CA PHE A 647 0.30 19.36 4.67
C PHE A 647 0.64 19.51 6.15
N LYS A 648 1.29 20.61 6.55
CA LYS A 648 1.61 20.90 7.95
C LYS A 648 0.35 21.06 8.80
N THR A 649 -0.66 21.78 8.29
CA THR A 649 -1.94 21.98 8.98
C THR A 649 -2.69 20.65 9.14
N SER A 650 -2.83 19.88 8.09
CA SER A 650 -3.48 18.56 8.13
C SER A 650 -2.75 17.59 9.07
N LYS A 651 -1.41 17.61 9.06
CA LYS A 651 -0.61 16.79 9.98
C LYS A 651 -0.81 17.19 11.45
N ALA A 652 -0.92 18.49 11.73
CA ALA A 652 -1.20 18.99 13.07
C ALA A 652 -2.60 18.56 13.54
N LEU A 653 -3.63 18.67 12.68
CA LEU A 653 -4.98 18.21 12.98
C LEU A 653 -5.02 16.71 13.32
N ILE A 654 -4.38 15.86 12.51
CA ILE A 654 -4.33 14.41 12.77
C ILE A 654 -3.58 14.09 14.06
N ALA A 655 -2.47 14.81 14.33
CA ALA A 655 -1.71 14.64 15.56
C ALA A 655 -2.53 15.04 16.80
N GLU A 656 -3.30 16.11 16.73
CA GLU A 656 -4.22 16.54 17.78
C GLU A 656 -5.30 15.50 18.07
N LEU A 657 -5.97 14.99 17.03
CA LEU A 657 -6.96 13.91 17.17
C LEU A 657 -6.36 12.65 17.80
N ASN A 658 -5.15 12.26 17.37
CA ASN A 658 -4.45 11.10 17.93
C ASN A 658 -4.08 11.33 19.40
N LEU A 659 -3.72 12.56 19.79
CA LEU A 659 -3.42 12.90 21.18
C LEU A 659 -4.68 12.84 22.06
N ILE A 660 -5.84 13.29 21.56
CA ILE A 660 -7.11 13.19 22.25
C ILE A 660 -7.47 11.71 22.49
N ASP A 661 -7.38 10.88 21.45
CA ASP A 661 -7.64 9.44 21.58
C ASP A 661 -6.68 8.77 22.58
N LYS A 662 -5.40 9.10 22.52
CA LYS A 662 -4.38 8.55 23.43
C LYS A 662 -4.70 8.90 24.89
N LYS A 663 -4.99 10.15 25.18
CA LYS A 663 -5.37 10.59 26.55
C LYS A 663 -6.61 9.89 27.05
N ARG A 664 -7.62 9.69 26.18
CA ARG A 664 -8.83 8.96 26.51
C ARG A 664 -8.53 7.50 26.85
N ILE A 665 -7.74 6.82 26.02
CA ILE A 665 -7.35 5.41 26.24
C ILE A 665 -6.53 5.27 27.52
N GLU A 666 -5.59 6.19 27.79
CA GLU A 666 -4.81 6.21 29.03
C GLU A 666 -5.71 6.35 30.26
N ARG A 667 -6.69 7.26 30.19
CA ARG A 667 -7.66 7.45 31.26
C ARG A 667 -8.53 6.22 31.50
N GLU A 668 -9.11 5.63 30.43
CA GLU A 668 -9.93 4.42 30.51
C GLU A 668 -9.11 3.23 31.04
N THR A 669 -7.84 3.12 30.65
CA THR A 669 -6.93 2.08 31.14
C THR A 669 -6.63 2.26 32.62
N ALA A 670 -6.37 3.50 33.08
CA ALA A 670 -6.12 3.77 34.50
C ALA A 670 -7.36 3.48 35.37
N LEU A 671 -8.55 3.86 34.89
CA LEU A 671 -9.83 3.52 35.53
C LEU A 671 -10.02 2.01 35.67
N ASN A 672 -9.93 1.28 34.54
CA ASN A 672 -10.10 -0.17 34.53
C ASN A 672 -9.06 -0.89 35.42
N ASN A 673 -7.81 -0.43 35.42
CA ASN A 673 -6.76 -0.99 36.27
C ASN A 673 -7.07 -0.79 37.75
N LEU A 674 -7.58 0.37 38.13
CA LEU A 674 -7.96 0.65 39.52
C LEU A 674 -9.17 -0.21 39.94
N GLU A 675 -10.23 -0.25 39.13
CA GLU A 675 -11.42 -1.02 39.36
C GLU A 675 -11.11 -2.52 39.49
N ALA A 676 -10.38 -3.08 38.53
CA ALA A 676 -9.96 -4.48 38.57
C ALA A 676 -9.10 -4.79 39.81
N PHE A 677 -8.19 -3.87 40.20
CA PHE A 677 -7.35 -4.06 41.36
C PHE A 677 -8.14 -4.01 42.67
N VAL A 678 -9.14 -3.13 42.77
CA VAL A 678 -10.03 -3.04 43.95
C VAL A 678 -10.82 -4.33 44.12
N VAL A 679 -11.47 -4.83 43.03
CA VAL A 679 -12.27 -6.07 43.06
C VAL A 679 -11.38 -7.27 43.38
N ASP A 680 -10.22 -7.42 42.73
CA ASP A 680 -9.26 -8.51 42.97
C ASP A 680 -8.74 -8.47 44.43
N THR A 681 -8.45 -7.27 44.95
CA THR A 681 -7.99 -7.11 46.34
C THR A 681 -9.07 -7.47 47.35
N GLN A 682 -10.32 -7.03 47.14
CA GLN A 682 -11.45 -7.38 48.03
C GLN A 682 -11.63 -8.92 48.13
N MET A 683 -11.61 -9.60 46.99
CA MET A 683 -11.68 -11.06 46.96
C MET A 683 -10.51 -11.71 47.72
N LYS A 684 -9.27 -11.25 47.46
CA LYS A 684 -8.08 -11.84 48.09
C LYS A 684 -8.01 -11.65 49.58
N VAL A 685 -8.32 -10.49 50.11
CA VAL A 685 -8.25 -10.24 51.56
C VAL A 685 -9.33 -10.97 52.37
N ASP A 686 -10.37 -11.50 51.71
CA ASP A 686 -11.39 -12.37 52.31
C ASP A 686 -10.96 -13.85 52.33
N MET A 687 -9.91 -14.24 51.60
CA MET A 687 -9.37 -15.61 51.62
C MET A 687 -8.43 -15.78 52.81
N ASP A 688 -8.62 -16.87 53.61
CA ASP A 688 -7.83 -17.19 54.81
C ASP A 688 -6.31 -17.18 54.53
N GLU A 689 -5.91 -17.67 53.36
CA GLU A 689 -4.49 -17.75 52.95
C GLU A 689 -3.81 -16.38 52.79
N TYR A 690 -4.54 -15.34 52.40
CA TYR A 690 -4.05 -13.95 52.34
C TYR A 690 -4.22 -13.26 53.71
N ALA A 691 -5.32 -13.49 54.40
CA ALA A 691 -5.60 -12.89 55.69
C ALA A 691 -4.54 -13.27 56.74
N GLN A 692 -4.00 -14.51 56.71
CA GLN A 692 -2.92 -14.96 57.56
C GLN A 692 -1.56 -14.29 57.29
N CYS A 693 -1.40 -13.66 56.12
CA CYS A 693 -0.17 -12.95 55.75
C CYS A 693 -0.08 -11.52 56.28
N GLY A 694 -1.20 -10.98 56.83
CA GLY A 694 -1.30 -9.64 57.42
C GLY A 694 -1.74 -9.71 58.88
N THR A 695 -1.64 -8.57 59.57
CA THR A 695 -2.30 -8.42 60.89
C THR A 695 -3.75 -8.01 60.70
N ALA A 696 -4.63 -8.36 61.66
CA ALA A 696 -6.04 -7.99 61.57
C ALA A 696 -6.29 -6.49 61.31
N PRO A 697 -5.56 -5.55 61.96
CA PRO A 697 -5.71 -4.13 61.61
C PRO A 697 -5.30 -3.77 60.16
N GLN A 698 -4.26 -4.45 59.59
CA GLN A 698 -3.85 -4.21 58.22
C GLN A 698 -4.89 -4.69 57.21
N ILE A 699 -5.47 -5.86 57.46
CA ILE A 699 -6.54 -6.42 56.60
C ILE A 699 -7.76 -5.50 56.62
N GLU A 700 -8.16 -5.02 57.83
CA GLU A 700 -9.30 -4.12 58.00
C GLU A 700 -9.08 -2.76 57.32
N GLU A 701 -7.84 -2.21 57.44
CA GLU A 701 -7.45 -0.97 56.72
C GLU A 701 -7.58 -1.13 55.21
N ILE A 702 -7.12 -2.27 54.65
CA ILE A 702 -7.22 -2.54 53.21
C ILE A 702 -8.68 -2.69 52.77
N LYS A 703 -9.51 -3.44 53.53
CA LYS A 703 -10.94 -3.58 53.23
C LYS A 703 -11.64 -2.24 53.22
N LYS A 704 -11.35 -1.38 54.19
CA LYS A 704 -11.89 -0.02 54.29
C LYS A 704 -11.48 0.81 53.09
N LEU A 705 -10.19 0.81 52.76
CA LEU A 705 -9.65 1.59 51.61
C LEU A 705 -10.20 1.12 50.27
N CYS A 706 -10.39 -0.18 50.08
CA CYS A 706 -11.05 -0.74 48.92
C CYS A 706 -12.52 -0.31 48.82
N GLY A 707 -13.27 -0.35 49.97
CA GLY A 707 -14.65 0.12 50.03
C GLY A 707 -14.78 1.60 49.63
N GLU A 708 -14.00 2.46 50.30
CA GLU A 708 -13.97 3.91 50.00
C GLU A 708 -13.57 4.21 48.55
N THR A 709 -12.65 3.42 47.98
CA THR A 709 -12.23 3.60 46.58
C THR A 709 -13.33 3.12 45.63
N SER A 710 -14.00 2.03 45.94
CA SER A 710 -15.12 1.52 45.15
C SER A 710 -16.30 2.49 45.14
N GLU A 711 -16.69 3.04 46.31
CA GLU A 711 -17.75 4.06 46.40
C GLU A 711 -17.37 5.30 45.59
N TRP A 712 -16.14 5.79 45.75
CA TRP A 712 -15.66 6.93 45.00
C TRP A 712 -15.65 6.70 43.48
N LEU A 713 -15.32 5.51 42.98
CA LEU A 713 -15.33 5.18 41.57
C LEU A 713 -16.72 5.33 40.93
N TYR A 714 -17.78 5.00 41.67
CA TYR A 714 -19.15 5.07 41.20
C TYR A 714 -19.83 6.43 41.41
N GLU A 715 -19.28 7.28 42.27
CA GLU A 715 -19.83 8.60 42.57
C GLU A 715 -19.01 9.71 41.89
N ASP A 716 -17.98 10.22 42.61
CA ASP A 716 -17.18 11.37 42.18
C ASP A 716 -16.04 11.03 41.21
N GLY A 717 -15.65 9.76 41.15
CA GLY A 717 -14.47 9.31 40.39
C GLY A 717 -14.72 9.13 38.91
N TYR A 718 -15.97 9.02 38.45
CA TYR A 718 -16.28 8.69 37.06
C TYR A 718 -15.66 9.68 36.06
N GLU A 719 -15.62 10.97 36.40
CA GLU A 719 -15.03 12.02 35.55
C GLU A 719 -13.60 12.44 35.95
N ALA A 720 -12.98 11.72 36.89
CA ALA A 720 -11.65 12.06 37.39
C ALA A 720 -10.55 11.97 36.31
N ALA A 721 -9.47 12.72 36.51
CA ALA A 721 -8.30 12.70 35.65
C ALA A 721 -7.46 11.42 35.85
N THR A 722 -6.68 11.04 34.83
CA THR A 722 -5.82 9.84 34.81
C THR A 722 -4.94 9.72 36.04
N GLU A 723 -4.30 10.82 36.40
CA GLU A 723 -3.34 10.91 37.50
C GLU A 723 -3.98 10.55 38.87
N LEU A 724 -5.29 10.81 39.03
CA LEU A 724 -6.00 10.50 40.26
C LEU A 724 -6.31 9.00 40.39
N PHE A 725 -6.65 8.33 39.27
CA PHE A 725 -6.79 6.87 39.25
C PHE A 725 -5.47 6.17 39.57
N GLU A 726 -4.37 6.65 38.94
CA GLU A 726 -3.02 6.11 39.15
C GLU A 726 -2.56 6.33 40.61
N ALA A 727 -2.81 7.49 41.19
CA ALA A 727 -2.45 7.81 42.58
C ALA A 727 -3.23 6.88 43.57
N LYS A 728 -4.52 6.68 43.36
CA LYS A 728 -5.34 5.76 44.19
C LYS A 728 -4.87 4.31 44.05
N LEU A 729 -4.55 3.87 42.81
CA LEU A 729 -4.00 2.53 42.56
C LEU A 729 -2.66 2.34 43.27
N ALA A 730 -1.78 3.34 43.21
CA ALA A 730 -0.47 3.32 43.87
C ALA A 730 -0.63 3.22 45.40
N ALA A 731 -1.56 3.99 45.99
CA ALA A 731 -1.84 3.95 47.44
C ALA A 731 -2.37 2.58 47.89
N LEU A 732 -3.26 1.96 47.11
CA LEU A 732 -3.74 0.60 47.36
C LEU A 732 -2.61 -0.44 47.22
N LYS A 733 -1.79 -0.36 46.20
CA LYS A 733 -0.64 -1.24 46.01
C LYS A 733 0.39 -1.12 47.12
N ASP A 734 0.65 0.05 47.64
CA ASP A 734 1.57 0.26 48.75
C ASP A 734 1.10 -0.52 50.02
N LYS A 735 -0.17 -0.53 50.32
CA LYS A 735 -0.75 -1.25 51.44
C LYS A 735 -0.86 -2.76 51.23
N THR A 736 -1.17 -3.21 50.00
CA THR A 736 -1.45 -4.61 49.67
C THR A 736 -0.20 -5.40 49.31
N SER A 737 0.79 -4.77 48.67
CA SER A 737 2.01 -5.44 48.18
C SER A 737 2.75 -6.26 49.25
N PRO A 738 2.93 -5.78 50.51
CA PRO A 738 3.61 -6.55 51.53
C PRO A 738 2.87 -7.87 51.87
N ILE A 739 1.54 -7.87 51.84
CA ILE A 739 0.71 -9.04 52.16
C ILE A 739 0.72 -10.01 50.99
N PHE A 740 0.54 -9.52 49.77
CA PHE A 740 0.55 -10.33 48.55
C PHE A 740 1.91 -10.96 48.30
N TYR A 741 3.00 -10.20 48.60
CA TYR A 741 4.37 -10.74 48.50
C TYR A 741 4.60 -11.85 49.54
N LYS A 742 4.15 -11.70 50.79
CA LYS A 742 4.27 -12.76 51.79
C LYS A 742 3.49 -14.01 51.39
N HIS A 743 2.27 -13.86 50.89
CA HIS A 743 1.49 -14.99 50.39
C HIS A 743 2.23 -15.71 49.23
N TRP A 744 2.73 -14.94 48.26
CA TRP A 744 3.53 -15.47 47.14
C TRP A 744 4.78 -16.21 47.68
N GLU A 745 5.53 -15.62 48.60
CA GLU A 745 6.68 -16.23 49.24
C GLU A 745 6.32 -17.53 49.95
N HIS A 746 5.22 -17.58 50.67
CA HIS A 746 4.77 -18.81 51.35
C HIS A 746 4.48 -19.94 50.36
N ARG A 747 3.93 -19.62 49.23
CA ARG A 747 3.61 -20.58 48.18
C ARG A 747 4.84 -21.07 47.43
N GLU A 748 5.70 -20.19 46.98
CA GLU A 748 6.85 -20.51 46.10
C GLU A 748 8.10 -20.99 46.85
N ARG A 749 8.29 -20.52 48.08
CA ARG A 749 9.49 -20.83 48.88
C ARG A 749 9.72 -22.33 49.09
N PRO A 750 8.73 -23.17 49.41
CA PRO A 750 8.93 -24.62 49.59
C PRO A 750 9.58 -25.28 48.36
N ASP A 751 9.06 -24.99 47.20
CA ASP A 751 9.54 -25.54 45.92
C ASP A 751 10.93 -25.01 45.56
N ALA A 752 11.14 -23.69 45.73
CA ALA A 752 12.47 -23.10 45.52
C ALA A 752 13.54 -23.69 46.46
N VAL A 753 13.20 -23.91 47.74
CA VAL A 753 14.07 -24.54 48.69
C VAL A 753 14.33 -26.01 48.33
N ALA A 754 13.31 -26.76 47.89
CA ALA A 754 13.47 -28.15 47.42
C ALA A 754 14.39 -28.20 46.16
N ALA A 755 14.18 -27.32 45.21
CA ALA A 755 15.01 -27.21 44.01
C ALA A 755 16.47 -26.89 44.38
N LEU A 756 16.72 -25.93 45.27
CA LEU A 756 18.06 -25.58 45.73
C LEU A 756 18.74 -26.76 46.45
N ARG A 757 18.02 -27.49 47.31
CA ARG A 757 18.55 -28.72 47.96
C ARG A 757 18.89 -29.78 46.94
N GLY A 758 18.07 -29.97 45.91
CA GLY A 758 18.33 -30.87 44.79
C GLY A 758 19.62 -30.49 44.06
N MET A 759 19.79 -29.23 43.68
CA MET A 759 21.00 -28.72 43.04
C MET A 759 22.24 -28.89 43.91
N LEU A 760 22.17 -28.61 45.20
CA LEU A 760 23.25 -28.80 46.17
C LEU A 760 23.67 -30.25 46.27
N ASN A 761 22.73 -31.20 46.32
CA ASN A 761 22.98 -32.63 46.38
C ASN A 761 23.66 -33.10 45.06
N SER A 762 23.14 -32.72 43.91
CA SER A 762 23.75 -33.02 42.60
C SER A 762 25.14 -32.47 42.50
N SER A 763 25.37 -31.23 42.96
CA SER A 763 26.70 -30.60 42.96
C SER A 763 27.69 -31.34 43.89
N ARG A 764 27.19 -31.80 45.08
CA ARG A 764 28.03 -32.63 45.99
C ARG A 764 28.38 -33.97 45.39
N GLU A 765 27.45 -34.64 44.72
CA GLU A 765 27.70 -35.89 44.02
C GLU A 765 28.70 -35.70 42.85
N PHE A 766 28.52 -34.67 42.07
CA PHE A 766 29.47 -34.29 41.01
C PHE A 766 30.86 -34.06 41.58
N LEU A 767 30.98 -33.28 42.64
CA LEU A 767 32.27 -33.04 43.31
C LEU A 767 32.90 -34.34 43.81
N LYS A 768 32.07 -35.29 44.34
CA LYS A 768 32.53 -36.59 44.77
C LYS A 768 33.04 -37.46 43.63
N MET A 769 32.34 -37.46 42.50
CA MET A 769 32.79 -38.12 41.28
C MET A 769 34.06 -37.49 40.71
N ALA A 770 34.13 -36.15 40.64
CA ALA A 770 35.31 -35.42 40.17
C ALA A 770 36.54 -35.70 41.04
N LYS A 771 36.40 -35.78 42.37
CA LYS A 771 37.50 -36.14 43.28
C LYS A 771 37.93 -37.60 43.13
N ASN A 772 37.01 -38.51 42.82
CA ASN A 772 37.36 -39.92 42.55
C ASN A 772 38.08 -40.03 41.20
N PHE A 773 37.62 -39.31 40.16
CA PHE A 773 38.28 -39.27 38.84
C PHE A 773 39.72 -38.75 38.93
N THR A 774 40.00 -37.74 39.77
CA THR A 774 41.34 -37.21 40.00
C THR A 774 42.24 -38.15 40.80
N LYS A 775 41.65 -38.99 41.71
CA LYS A 775 42.42 -40.05 42.41
C LYS A 775 42.82 -41.22 41.49
N ASP A 776 41.88 -41.63 40.60
CA ASP A 776 42.12 -42.71 39.66
C ASP A 776 43.08 -42.28 38.53
N ALA A 777 43.15 -40.98 38.18
CA ALA A 777 44.08 -40.44 37.18
C ALA A 777 45.48 -40.16 37.70
N ASN A 778 45.76 -40.20 39.03
CA ASN A 778 47.06 -39.94 39.60
C ASN A 778 47.22 -40.69 41.00
N PRO A 779 47.43 -42.02 41.01
CA PRO A 779 47.47 -42.78 42.25
C PRO A 779 48.70 -42.50 43.17
N ASP A 780 49.67 -41.71 42.71
CA ASP A 780 50.93 -41.46 43.44
C ASP A 780 51.12 -40.03 43.96
N LYS A 781 50.06 -39.27 44.13
CA LYS A 781 50.05 -37.94 44.81
C LYS A 781 49.03 -37.92 45.94
N ASP A 782 49.55 -38.31 47.13
CA ASP A 782 48.93 -37.89 48.39
C ASP A 782 49.00 -36.40 48.59
#